data_4691d7b5cb925ff6a6896f9ee22d1177
#
_entry.id   4691d7b5cb925ff6a6896f9ee22d1177
#
_cell.length_a   1.000
_cell.length_b   1.000
_cell.length_c   1.000
_cell.angle_alpha   90.00
_cell.angle_beta   90.00
_cell.angle_gamma   90.00
#
_symmetry.space_group_name_H-M   'P 1'
#
loop_
_entity.id
_entity.type
_entity.pdbx_description
1 polymer ?
#
loop_
_entity_poly.entity_id
_entity_poly.type
_entity_poly.pdbx_seq_one_letter_code
_entity_poly.pdbx_strand_id
1 'polypeptide(L)'
;MTLLQNPYPLFPMSNEYINRELSWLEFNQRVLDQAVRTDLPLLERLKFLAITASNLDEFFMVRVGGLQMLRHSGSRVKDISGMTPMHQLKAIRTRVGRMIEDQYRLFHEEILPWMEVNGINPLALEDLSTSQRLTLEQYFNNQIFPLLTPLDMDAPEAPALPSLKLLMGVELRDNETGDVRVSVVALPDGLPRRVPVPSAETERYVMLEDLVRECIGSVFPGETVLSAAVFRVTRNGDIAVQEEDALDLADEMEEVLVARKFSECVRLEIESSAPVPLHDRIMLIVGAGKAETYDLKGPLMLSDFMEMAFAPGNDQLKVEQWSPQPSPAVDPAVSIFENIANGDILLNHPYESFEPVLRLVEEAAEDPDVIAIKQVLYRTARNSRIVAALKKAAESGKQVTALVELKARFDEARNLEKAEELQRSGVQVVYGVKGLKTHAKICLVVRREQGMLRRYCHFGTGNYNEVTAKIYTDISYLTCDDQLGADASQFFNSVTGRTKLMRFRKLYPSPALMKARLIELIEGEAERARQGEPARISAKMNSLQDVEIIDALYRAADAGVDIELNVRGICCLKTGPRPNGKVIRVVSIVDRYLEHARIFFFHHGGNHQLFIASADWMTRNLDKRVELMVPVINGRRLKSILDACFRDNVQACSILPDGSSEHVVRKKGQKAFRLQQYLTKEARRLAKDKERERQQMLEPHKPHE
;
A
#
# COMPACT_ATOMS: atom_id res chain seq x y z
N MET A 1 4.15 7.88 -30.18
CA MET A 1 5.51 7.31 -30.06
C MET A 1 5.34 5.81 -29.91
N THR A 2 5.90 5.05 -30.83
CA THR A 2 5.75 3.59 -30.92
C THR A 2 6.58 2.96 -29.79
N LEU A 3 5.93 2.36 -28.81
CA LEU A 3 6.58 1.54 -27.78
C LEU A 3 7.34 0.42 -28.50
N LEU A 4 8.63 0.35 -28.31
CA LEU A 4 9.50 -0.71 -28.80
C LEU A 4 8.96 -2.05 -28.27
N GLN A 5 8.38 -2.85 -29.18
CA GLN A 5 8.07 -4.25 -28.90
C GLN A 5 9.34 -4.95 -28.49
N ASN A 6 9.36 -5.46 -27.25
CA ASN A 6 10.50 -6.18 -26.69
C ASN A 6 10.60 -7.57 -27.33
N PRO A 7 11.66 -7.92 -28.07
CA PRO A 7 11.73 -9.18 -28.84
C PRO A 7 12.11 -10.41 -27.97
N TYR A 8 12.27 -10.26 -26.66
CA TYR A 8 12.61 -11.36 -25.77
C TYR A 8 11.53 -11.58 -24.71
N PRO A 9 11.05 -12.83 -24.49
CA PRO A 9 10.15 -13.11 -23.39
C PRO A 9 10.83 -12.76 -22.06
N LEU A 10 10.18 -11.91 -21.30
CA LEU A 10 10.68 -11.40 -20.00
C LEU A 10 10.88 -12.52 -18.95
N PHE A 11 10.30 -13.72 -19.17
CA PHE A 11 10.26 -14.78 -18.19
C PHE A 11 10.60 -16.15 -18.75
N PRO A 12 11.38 -16.99 -18.02
CA PRO A 12 11.50 -18.39 -18.34
C PRO A 12 10.13 -19.08 -18.16
N MET A 13 9.68 -19.77 -19.17
CA MET A 13 8.35 -20.37 -19.26
C MET A 13 8.16 -21.53 -18.25
N SER A 14 7.46 -21.30 -17.13
CA SER A 14 6.61 -22.35 -16.60
C SER A 14 5.34 -22.40 -17.45
N ASN A 15 4.76 -23.57 -17.68
CA ASN A 15 3.64 -23.66 -18.61
C ASN A 15 2.34 -23.00 -18.10
N GLU A 16 2.20 -22.71 -16.79
CA GLU A 16 0.90 -22.34 -16.20
C GLU A 16 0.90 -21.14 -15.23
N TYR A 17 2.05 -20.76 -14.65
CA TYR A 17 2.07 -19.68 -13.66
C TYR A 17 3.14 -18.63 -13.96
N ILE A 18 2.87 -17.40 -13.51
CA ILE A 18 3.82 -16.29 -13.56
C ILE A 18 4.51 -16.17 -12.19
N ASN A 19 5.84 -15.92 -12.21
CA ASN A 19 6.57 -15.67 -10.97
C ASN A 19 5.99 -14.45 -10.23
N ARG A 20 5.82 -14.61 -8.94
CA ARG A 20 5.19 -13.61 -8.07
C ARG A 20 5.95 -12.29 -8.01
N GLU A 21 7.28 -12.34 -7.89
CA GLU A 21 8.11 -11.15 -7.70
C GLU A 21 8.22 -10.35 -9.00
N LEU A 22 8.33 -11.05 -10.13
CA LEU A 22 8.33 -10.42 -11.44
C LEU A 22 6.96 -9.80 -11.76
N SER A 23 5.87 -10.49 -11.44
CA SER A 23 4.52 -9.92 -11.55
C SER A 23 4.35 -8.66 -10.71
N TRP A 24 4.96 -8.60 -9.52
CA TRP A 24 4.96 -7.40 -8.68
C TRP A 24 5.76 -6.26 -9.34
N LEU A 25 6.90 -6.56 -9.96
CA LEU A 25 7.68 -5.55 -10.68
C LEU A 25 6.91 -4.99 -11.88
N GLU A 26 6.14 -5.81 -12.59
CA GLU A 26 5.26 -5.33 -13.66
C GLU A 26 4.12 -4.45 -13.11
N PHE A 27 3.60 -4.73 -11.91
CA PHE A 27 2.69 -3.80 -11.25
C PHE A 27 3.40 -2.46 -10.95
N ASN A 28 4.61 -2.48 -10.43
CA ASN A 28 5.34 -1.25 -10.14
C ASN A 28 5.70 -0.47 -11.42
N GLN A 29 5.86 -1.17 -12.56
CA GLN A 29 5.98 -0.52 -13.86
C GLN A 29 4.71 0.23 -14.24
N ARG A 30 3.51 -0.36 -14.03
CA ARG A 30 2.23 0.35 -14.28
C ARG A 30 2.07 1.60 -13.40
N VAL A 31 2.68 1.61 -12.19
CA VAL A 31 2.74 2.82 -11.34
C VAL A 31 3.68 3.86 -11.98
N LEU A 32 4.84 3.45 -12.47
CA LEU A 32 5.79 4.33 -13.18
C LEU A 32 5.17 4.90 -14.46
N ASP A 33 4.40 4.11 -15.20
CA ASP A 33 3.74 4.53 -16.44
C ASP A 33 2.76 5.70 -16.22
N GLN A 34 2.22 5.87 -14.99
CA GLN A 34 1.43 7.07 -14.66
C GLN A 34 2.29 8.33 -14.64
N ALA A 35 3.56 8.23 -14.27
CA ALA A 35 4.48 9.37 -14.27
C ALA A 35 4.90 9.81 -15.69
N VAL A 36 4.79 8.93 -16.68
CA VAL A 36 5.05 9.23 -18.12
C VAL A 36 3.90 10.03 -18.75
N ARG A 37 2.72 10.03 -18.17
CA ARG A 37 1.52 10.63 -18.76
C ARG A 37 1.57 12.15 -18.78
N THR A 38 1.55 12.73 -19.97
CA THR A 38 1.58 14.19 -20.17
C THR A 38 0.23 14.89 -19.91
N ASP A 39 -0.87 14.13 -19.80
CA ASP A 39 -2.19 14.65 -19.42
C ASP A 39 -2.36 14.82 -17.89
N LEU A 40 -1.40 14.36 -17.10
CA LEU A 40 -1.35 14.60 -15.65
C LEU A 40 -0.52 15.86 -15.34
N PRO A 41 -0.94 16.65 -14.31
CA PRO A 41 -0.14 17.76 -13.80
C PRO A 41 1.24 17.31 -13.32
N LEU A 42 2.23 18.21 -13.39
CA LEU A 42 3.62 17.90 -13.08
C LEU A 42 3.83 17.24 -11.70
N LEU A 43 3.22 17.80 -10.65
CA LEU A 43 3.41 17.27 -9.30
C LEU A 43 2.70 15.92 -9.08
N GLU A 44 1.68 15.59 -9.88
CA GLU A 44 1.11 14.25 -9.89
C GLU A 44 2.05 13.24 -10.57
N ARG A 45 2.72 13.62 -11.66
CA ARG A 45 3.74 12.80 -12.31
C ARG A 45 4.91 12.53 -11.35
N LEU A 46 5.40 13.57 -10.68
CA LEU A 46 6.45 13.48 -9.66
C LEU A 46 6.03 12.57 -8.49
N LYS A 47 4.77 12.65 -8.05
CA LYS A 47 4.22 11.77 -7.02
C LYS A 47 4.28 10.30 -7.42
N PHE A 48 3.87 9.94 -8.65
CA PHE A 48 3.94 8.56 -9.12
C PHE A 48 5.39 8.06 -9.25
N LEU A 49 6.32 8.92 -9.67
CA LEU A 49 7.74 8.59 -9.67
C LEU A 49 8.25 8.28 -8.25
N ALA A 50 7.91 9.13 -7.28
CA ALA A 50 8.27 8.94 -5.87
C ALA A 50 7.65 7.67 -5.28
N ILE A 51 6.37 7.37 -5.59
CA ILE A 51 5.70 6.12 -5.18
C ILE A 51 6.45 4.91 -5.74
N THR A 52 6.88 4.95 -7.01
CA THR A 52 7.59 3.83 -7.63
C THR A 52 8.92 3.55 -6.93
N ALA A 53 9.64 4.60 -6.52
CA ALA A 53 10.89 4.48 -5.75
C ALA A 53 10.64 3.92 -4.35
N SER A 54 9.66 4.45 -3.62
CA SER A 54 9.27 3.95 -2.29
C SER A 54 8.80 2.48 -2.32
N ASN A 55 8.05 2.10 -3.35
CA ASN A 55 7.63 0.72 -3.56
C ASN A 55 8.84 -0.22 -3.75
N LEU A 56 9.89 0.22 -4.46
CA LEU A 56 11.13 -0.56 -4.59
C LEU A 56 11.84 -0.73 -3.25
N ASP A 57 11.86 0.29 -2.39
CA ASP A 57 12.44 0.19 -1.06
C ASP A 57 11.80 -0.95 -0.27
N GLU A 58 10.47 -0.98 -0.20
CA GLU A 58 9.74 -2.06 0.48
C GLU A 58 9.98 -3.43 -0.18
N PHE A 59 10.01 -3.48 -1.51
CA PHE A 59 10.28 -4.71 -2.25
C PHE A 59 11.65 -5.29 -1.92
N PHE A 60 12.69 -4.46 -1.87
CA PHE A 60 14.03 -4.92 -1.50
C PHE A 60 14.09 -5.37 -0.06
N MET A 61 13.62 -4.57 0.88
CA MET A 61 13.62 -4.93 2.31
C MET A 61 12.93 -6.25 2.59
N VAL A 62 11.84 -6.53 1.88
CA VAL A 62 10.96 -7.65 2.21
C VAL A 62 11.16 -8.85 1.28
N ARG A 63 11.13 -8.61 -0.03
CA ARG A 63 11.10 -9.71 -1.00
C ARG A 63 12.48 -10.16 -1.41
N VAL A 64 13.34 -9.20 -1.74
CA VAL A 64 14.74 -9.51 -2.06
C VAL A 64 15.47 -10.03 -0.83
N GLY A 65 15.24 -9.42 0.35
CA GLY A 65 15.80 -9.89 1.61
C GLY A 65 15.45 -11.34 1.90
N GLY A 66 14.16 -11.71 1.80
CA GLY A 66 13.74 -13.10 1.99
C GLY A 66 14.35 -14.09 0.97
N LEU A 67 14.48 -13.68 -0.30
CA LEU A 67 15.13 -14.51 -1.31
C LEU A 67 16.64 -14.66 -1.08
N GLN A 68 17.32 -13.62 -0.58
CA GLN A 68 18.74 -13.71 -0.21
C GLN A 68 18.96 -14.66 0.97
N MET A 69 18.11 -14.61 2.00
CA MET A 69 18.16 -15.57 3.10
C MET A 69 18.01 -17.02 2.60
N LEU A 70 17.06 -17.29 1.69
CA LEU A 70 16.90 -18.60 1.07
C LEU A 70 18.12 -19.00 0.22
N ARG A 71 18.76 -18.06 -0.48
CA ARG A 71 20.01 -18.31 -1.22
C ARG A 71 21.15 -18.67 -0.26
N HIS A 72 21.33 -17.93 0.84
CA HIS A 72 22.40 -18.18 1.81
C HIS A 72 22.21 -19.50 2.57
N SER A 73 20.96 -19.93 2.82
CA SER A 73 20.68 -21.26 3.36
C SER A 73 20.87 -22.40 2.34
N GLY A 74 21.28 -22.09 1.12
CA GLY A 74 21.47 -23.09 0.05
C GLY A 74 20.16 -23.66 -0.51
N SER A 75 19.02 -23.03 -0.24
CA SER A 75 17.71 -23.52 -0.70
C SER A 75 17.64 -23.57 -2.24
N ARG A 76 17.21 -24.73 -2.76
CA ARG A 76 16.90 -24.95 -4.18
C ARG A 76 15.41 -25.15 -4.43
N VAL A 77 14.58 -24.89 -3.44
CA VAL A 77 13.12 -25.01 -3.55
C VAL A 77 12.64 -24.05 -4.65
N LYS A 78 11.90 -24.60 -5.59
CA LYS A 78 11.31 -23.84 -6.68
C LYS A 78 9.98 -23.22 -6.23
N ASP A 79 9.73 -22.01 -6.68
CA ASP A 79 8.41 -21.38 -6.53
C ASP A 79 7.38 -21.99 -7.50
N ILE A 80 6.14 -21.47 -7.50
CA ILE A 80 5.06 -21.95 -8.37
C ILE A 80 5.38 -21.78 -9.87
N SER A 81 6.26 -20.88 -10.24
CA SER A 81 6.72 -20.67 -11.62
C SER A 81 7.91 -21.57 -12.01
N GLY A 82 8.41 -22.38 -11.08
CA GLY A 82 9.55 -23.28 -11.28
C GLY A 82 10.92 -22.61 -11.11
N MET A 83 11.01 -21.38 -10.61
CA MET A 83 12.26 -20.66 -10.40
C MET A 83 12.85 -20.89 -9.01
N THR A 84 14.16 -21.16 -8.93
CA THR A 84 14.90 -21.20 -7.66
C THR A 84 15.16 -19.78 -7.14
N PRO A 85 15.47 -19.58 -5.83
CA PRO A 85 15.78 -18.26 -5.29
C PRO A 85 16.86 -17.51 -6.08
N MET A 86 17.93 -18.20 -6.49
CA MET A 86 19.01 -17.61 -7.29
C MET A 86 18.52 -17.14 -8.67
N HIS A 87 17.69 -17.93 -9.36
CA HIS A 87 17.13 -17.55 -10.66
C HIS A 87 16.19 -16.33 -10.52
N GLN A 88 15.38 -16.30 -9.45
CA GLN A 88 14.53 -15.16 -9.14
C GLN A 88 15.35 -13.89 -8.90
N LEU A 89 16.39 -13.93 -8.05
CA LEU A 89 17.27 -12.78 -7.79
C LEU A 89 17.94 -12.24 -9.07
N LYS A 90 18.41 -13.14 -9.95
CA LYS A 90 19.00 -12.73 -11.24
C LYS A 90 17.96 -12.04 -12.13
N ALA A 91 16.77 -12.56 -12.25
CA ALA A 91 15.70 -11.98 -13.05
C ALA A 91 15.22 -10.63 -12.47
N ILE A 92 15.08 -10.55 -11.14
CA ILE A 92 14.78 -9.30 -10.42
C ILE A 92 15.83 -8.24 -10.72
N ARG A 93 17.13 -8.57 -10.60
CA ARG A 93 18.22 -7.63 -10.88
C ARG A 93 18.10 -7.04 -12.28
N THR A 94 17.87 -7.88 -13.28
CA THR A 94 17.72 -7.43 -14.68
C THR A 94 16.51 -6.53 -14.85
N ARG A 95 15.36 -6.90 -14.26
CA ARG A 95 14.13 -6.13 -14.41
C ARG A 95 14.18 -4.80 -13.68
N VAL A 96 14.70 -4.81 -12.45
CA VAL A 96 14.87 -3.59 -11.64
C VAL A 96 15.87 -2.63 -12.30
N GLY A 97 16.97 -3.13 -12.87
CA GLY A 97 17.93 -2.27 -13.59
C GLY A 97 17.24 -1.44 -14.68
N ARG A 98 16.41 -2.08 -15.52
CA ARG A 98 15.63 -1.37 -16.55
C ARG A 98 14.62 -0.38 -15.96
N MET A 99 13.96 -0.74 -14.87
CA MET A 99 13.00 0.15 -14.21
C MET A 99 13.68 1.41 -13.65
N ILE A 100 14.86 1.25 -13.05
CA ILE A 100 15.69 2.37 -12.57
C ILE A 100 16.13 3.26 -13.73
N GLU A 101 16.59 2.67 -14.84
CA GLU A 101 16.94 3.42 -16.06
C GLU A 101 15.75 4.25 -16.56
N ASP A 102 14.54 3.66 -16.61
CA ASP A 102 13.30 4.37 -16.98
C ASP A 102 12.94 5.48 -15.99
N GLN A 103 13.08 5.25 -14.68
CA GLN A 103 12.83 6.26 -13.64
C GLN A 103 13.75 7.48 -13.79
N TYR A 104 15.07 7.25 -13.93
CA TYR A 104 16.04 8.34 -14.02
C TYR A 104 16.00 9.05 -15.36
N ARG A 105 15.73 8.33 -16.46
CA ARG A 105 15.47 8.94 -17.76
C ARG A 105 14.26 9.88 -17.68
N LEU A 106 13.13 9.42 -17.15
CA LEU A 106 11.92 10.23 -16.97
C LEU A 106 12.19 11.45 -16.09
N PHE A 107 12.92 11.27 -14.99
CA PHE A 107 13.26 12.36 -14.09
C PHE A 107 14.10 13.44 -14.80
N HIS A 108 15.20 13.06 -15.46
CA HIS A 108 16.12 14.00 -16.06
C HIS A 108 15.64 14.59 -17.39
N GLU A 109 14.96 13.80 -18.23
CA GLU A 109 14.59 14.25 -19.58
C GLU A 109 13.22 14.93 -19.63
N GLU A 110 12.34 14.68 -18.65
CA GLU A 110 11.00 15.23 -18.67
C GLU A 110 10.62 16.02 -17.40
N ILE A 111 10.75 15.42 -16.22
CA ILE A 111 10.25 16.02 -14.97
C ILE A 111 11.10 17.23 -14.56
N LEU A 112 12.41 17.08 -14.54
CA LEU A 112 13.34 18.16 -14.14
C LEU A 112 13.25 19.38 -15.07
N PRO A 113 13.26 19.25 -16.42
CA PRO A 113 13.02 20.39 -17.30
C PRO A 113 11.67 21.08 -17.09
N TRP A 114 10.61 20.32 -16.78
CA TRP A 114 9.30 20.89 -16.47
C TRP A 114 9.29 21.62 -15.14
N MET A 115 10.00 21.12 -14.13
CA MET A 115 10.21 21.81 -12.86
C MET A 115 10.94 23.12 -13.07
N GLU A 116 11.96 23.13 -13.91
CA GLU A 116 12.73 24.34 -14.27
C GLU A 116 11.86 25.41 -14.92
N VAL A 117 11.03 25.04 -15.91
CA VAL A 117 10.09 25.97 -16.56
C VAL A 117 9.09 26.58 -15.55
N ASN A 118 8.73 25.84 -14.49
CA ASN A 118 7.83 26.31 -13.45
C ASN A 118 8.54 26.98 -12.26
N GLY A 119 9.87 27.20 -12.35
CA GLY A 119 10.64 27.87 -11.31
C GLY A 119 10.86 27.06 -10.03
N ILE A 120 10.67 25.72 -10.10
CA ILE A 120 10.81 24.79 -8.98
C ILE A 120 11.93 23.81 -9.31
N ASN A 121 13.17 24.29 -9.38
CA ASN A 121 14.30 23.44 -9.76
C ASN A 121 15.46 23.56 -8.78
N PRO A 122 16.27 22.50 -8.64
CA PRO A 122 17.54 22.61 -7.95
C PRO A 122 18.48 23.52 -8.75
N LEU A 123 19.23 24.33 -8.03
CA LEU A 123 20.33 25.10 -8.57
C LEU A 123 21.63 24.36 -8.39
N ALA A 124 22.48 24.40 -9.41
CA ALA A 124 23.87 23.99 -9.24
C ALA A 124 24.61 25.05 -8.39
N LEU A 125 25.53 24.57 -7.56
CA LEU A 125 26.26 25.49 -6.65
C LEU A 125 27.11 26.52 -7.43
N GLU A 126 27.53 26.18 -8.66
CA GLU A 126 28.26 27.09 -9.55
C GLU A 126 27.42 28.30 -10.00
N ASP A 127 26.11 28.13 -10.10
CA ASP A 127 25.17 29.18 -10.56
C ASP A 127 24.77 30.15 -9.46
N LEU A 128 25.24 29.95 -8.23
CA LEU A 128 24.90 30.79 -7.08
C LEU A 128 25.72 32.11 -7.13
N SER A 129 25.04 33.23 -6.86
CA SER A 129 25.72 34.51 -6.60
C SER A 129 26.57 34.42 -5.33
N THR A 130 27.54 35.30 -5.19
CA THR A 130 28.40 35.39 -4.00
C THR A 130 27.58 35.57 -2.71
N SER A 131 26.51 36.40 -2.75
CA SER A 131 25.62 36.60 -1.58
C SER A 131 24.84 35.37 -1.22
N GLN A 132 24.33 34.60 -2.19
CA GLN A 132 23.60 33.36 -1.97
C GLN A 132 24.54 32.29 -1.38
N ARG A 133 25.76 32.16 -1.92
CA ARG A 133 26.78 31.25 -1.43
C ARG A 133 27.13 31.53 0.03
N LEU A 134 27.37 32.78 0.40
CA LEU A 134 27.62 33.18 1.79
C LEU A 134 26.46 32.86 2.71
N THR A 135 25.23 33.06 2.25
CA THR A 135 24.03 32.73 3.06
C THR A 135 23.92 31.22 3.29
N LEU A 136 24.21 30.39 2.29
CA LEU A 136 24.19 28.93 2.40
C LEU A 136 25.34 28.40 3.26
N GLU A 137 26.52 29.00 3.21
CA GLU A 137 27.64 28.68 4.09
C GLU A 137 27.28 29.01 5.56
N GLN A 138 26.64 30.14 5.81
CA GLN A 138 26.13 30.46 7.15
C GLN A 138 25.04 29.47 7.61
N TYR A 139 24.14 29.08 6.74
CA TYR A 139 23.13 28.06 7.03
C TYR A 139 23.79 26.72 7.32
N PHE A 140 24.79 26.30 6.55
CA PHE A 140 25.57 25.09 6.82
C PHE A 140 26.20 25.15 8.21
N ASN A 141 26.94 26.20 8.52
CA ASN A 141 27.64 26.30 9.79
C ASN A 141 26.70 26.34 11.01
N ASN A 142 25.54 26.98 10.89
CA ASN A 142 24.63 27.20 12.02
C ASN A 142 23.59 26.08 12.18
N GLN A 143 23.16 25.43 11.10
CA GLN A 143 22.04 24.50 11.13
C GLN A 143 22.44 23.05 10.74
N ILE A 144 23.40 22.86 9.83
CA ILE A 144 23.77 21.53 9.35
C ILE A 144 24.97 20.97 10.10
N PHE A 145 26.07 21.72 10.17
CA PHE A 145 27.31 21.28 10.77
C PHE A 145 27.16 20.71 12.20
N PRO A 146 26.37 21.33 13.11
CA PRO A 146 26.19 20.79 14.47
C PRO A 146 25.47 19.43 14.53
N LEU A 147 24.82 19.01 13.45
CA LEU A 147 24.10 17.75 13.35
C LEU A 147 24.92 16.63 12.69
N LEU A 148 26.02 16.99 12.04
CA LEU A 148 26.88 16.03 11.37
C LEU A 148 27.74 15.27 12.37
N THR A 149 27.75 13.95 12.27
CA THR A 149 28.58 13.07 13.07
C THR A 149 29.39 12.16 12.14
N PRO A 150 30.65 12.43 11.91
CA PRO A 150 31.52 11.56 11.13
C PRO A 150 31.76 10.23 11.84
N LEU A 151 31.67 9.14 11.08
CA LEU A 151 31.94 7.79 11.54
C LEU A 151 33.19 7.27 10.82
N ASP A 152 34.20 6.88 11.59
CA ASP A 152 35.38 6.22 11.05
C ASP A 152 35.05 4.76 10.71
N MET A 153 35.08 4.44 9.42
CA MET A 153 34.72 3.10 8.95
C MET A 153 35.90 2.14 8.87
N ASP A 154 37.12 2.62 9.09
CA ASP A 154 38.31 1.79 9.21
C ASP A 154 38.59 1.37 10.67
N ALA A 155 37.83 1.89 11.63
CA ALA A 155 37.93 1.50 13.03
C ALA A 155 37.45 0.05 13.25
N PRO A 156 38.11 -0.71 14.18
CA PRO A 156 37.76 -2.12 14.45
C PRO A 156 36.29 -2.34 14.89
N GLU A 157 35.66 -1.35 15.50
CA GLU A 157 34.30 -1.37 16.01
C GLU A 157 33.42 -0.34 15.29
N ALA A 158 33.57 -0.24 13.95
CA ALA A 158 32.76 0.70 13.16
C ALA A 158 31.27 0.40 13.35
N PRO A 159 30.42 1.43 13.61
CA PRO A 159 29.00 1.24 13.82
C PRO A 159 28.29 0.83 12.54
N ALA A 160 27.19 0.07 12.69
CA ALA A 160 26.35 -0.28 11.54
C ALA A 160 25.70 0.98 10.94
N LEU A 161 25.81 1.13 9.64
CA LEU A 161 25.21 2.24 8.91
C LEU A 161 23.67 2.09 8.85
N PRO A 162 22.92 3.18 9.05
CA PRO A 162 21.46 3.13 9.05
C PRO A 162 20.89 2.78 7.67
N SER A 163 19.77 2.05 7.67
CA SER A 163 19.03 1.69 6.46
C SER A 163 18.17 2.86 5.97
N LEU A 164 18.04 3.00 4.66
CA LEU A 164 17.18 3.97 3.97
C LEU A 164 17.54 5.45 4.18
N LYS A 165 18.68 5.74 4.76
CA LYS A 165 19.18 7.11 4.92
C LYS A 165 20.20 7.46 3.83
N LEU A 166 20.27 8.74 3.47
CA LEU A 166 21.35 9.26 2.65
C LEU A 166 22.61 9.38 3.49
N LEU A 167 23.68 8.83 2.99
CA LEU A 167 24.99 8.79 3.60
C LEU A 167 26.00 9.40 2.62
N MET A 168 26.99 10.09 3.15
CA MET A 168 28.12 10.59 2.37
C MET A 168 29.38 9.85 2.78
N GLY A 169 29.95 9.07 1.90
CA GLY A 169 31.29 8.50 2.04
C GLY A 169 32.34 9.55 1.67
N VAL A 170 33.32 9.73 2.52
CA VAL A 170 34.39 10.72 2.32
C VAL A 170 35.73 10.02 2.45
N GLU A 171 36.51 10.09 1.40
CA GLU A 171 37.90 9.61 1.36
C GLU A 171 38.82 10.72 1.83
N LEU A 172 39.56 10.47 2.88
CA LEU A 172 40.38 11.45 3.58
C LEU A 172 41.84 11.04 3.56
N ARG A 173 42.74 12.05 3.44
CA ARG A 173 44.16 11.87 3.64
C ARG A 173 44.60 12.69 4.85
N ASP A 174 45.18 12.02 5.84
CA ASP A 174 45.83 12.69 6.95
C ASP A 174 47.03 13.53 6.45
N ASN A 175 47.08 14.80 6.82
CA ASN A 175 48.13 15.73 6.33
C ASN A 175 49.47 15.54 7.03
N GLU A 176 49.50 14.82 8.19
CA GLU A 176 50.76 14.55 8.93
C GLU A 176 51.34 13.18 8.55
N THR A 177 50.49 12.13 8.53
CA THR A 177 50.96 10.75 8.27
C THR A 177 50.91 10.37 6.78
N GLY A 178 50.03 11.01 6.00
CA GLY A 178 49.76 10.67 4.60
C GLY A 178 48.82 9.46 4.45
N ASP A 179 48.33 8.87 5.52
CA ASP A 179 47.44 7.73 5.52
C ASP A 179 46.08 8.09 4.89
N VAL A 180 45.50 7.13 4.17
CA VAL A 180 44.15 7.30 3.53
C VAL A 180 43.14 6.43 4.25
N ARG A 181 42.05 7.05 4.68
CA ARG A 181 40.93 6.39 5.35
C ARG A 181 39.59 6.81 4.74
N VAL A 182 38.52 6.07 5.07
CA VAL A 182 37.15 6.43 4.71
C VAL A 182 36.34 6.74 5.95
N SER A 183 35.70 7.91 5.93
CA SER A 183 34.70 8.29 6.90
C SER A 183 33.33 8.33 6.26
N VAL A 184 32.26 8.05 7.03
CA VAL A 184 30.87 8.16 6.58
C VAL A 184 30.13 9.18 7.44
N VAL A 185 29.43 10.08 6.79
CA VAL A 185 28.57 11.09 7.43
C VAL A 185 27.13 10.83 7.04
N ALA A 186 26.25 10.64 8.02
CA ALA A 186 24.81 10.55 7.77
C ALA A 186 24.22 11.95 7.55
N LEU A 187 23.45 12.15 6.49
CA LEU A 187 22.73 13.39 6.28
C LEU A 187 21.56 13.49 7.28
N PRO A 188 21.33 14.67 7.90
CA PRO A 188 20.34 14.81 8.96
C PRO A 188 18.91 14.77 8.44
N ASP A 189 18.08 13.86 8.97
CA ASP A 189 16.66 13.69 8.61
C ASP A 189 15.76 14.86 9.11
N GLY A 190 16.23 15.62 10.09
CA GLY A 190 15.45 16.72 10.70
C GLY A 190 15.48 18.02 9.90
N LEU A 191 16.25 18.08 8.83
CA LEU A 191 16.36 19.25 7.95
C LEU A 191 15.70 18.99 6.61
N PRO A 192 15.17 20.05 5.95
CA PRO A 192 14.65 19.90 4.61
C PRO A 192 15.80 19.53 3.64
N ARG A 193 15.62 18.48 2.87
CA ARG A 193 16.60 18.05 1.85
C ARG A 193 16.75 19.10 0.74
N ARG A 194 15.71 19.87 0.48
CA ARG A 194 15.70 21.01 -0.43
C ARG A 194 15.95 22.27 0.38
N VAL A 195 17.17 22.74 0.39
CA VAL A 195 17.58 23.95 1.11
C VAL A 195 17.22 25.16 0.26
N PRO A 196 16.27 26.03 0.70
CA PRO A 196 15.84 27.15 -0.11
C PRO A 196 16.96 28.16 -0.31
N VAL A 197 17.10 28.65 -1.55
CA VAL A 197 18.04 29.70 -1.90
C VAL A 197 17.28 31.04 -1.91
N PRO A 198 17.76 32.07 -1.21
CA PRO A 198 17.13 33.40 -1.23
C PRO A 198 17.01 33.91 -2.68
N SER A 199 15.78 34.07 -3.16
CA SER A 199 15.45 34.55 -4.50
C SER A 199 14.19 35.39 -4.45
N ALA A 200 14.09 36.45 -5.26
CA ALA A 200 12.94 37.34 -5.28
C ALA A 200 11.73 36.78 -6.04
N GLU A 201 11.89 35.78 -6.90
CA GLU A 201 10.85 35.43 -7.89
C GLU A 201 10.55 33.93 -8.03
N THR A 202 11.33 33.02 -7.43
CA THR A 202 11.17 31.56 -7.67
C THR A 202 11.49 30.72 -6.43
N GLU A 203 10.85 29.55 -6.29
CA GLU A 203 11.13 28.54 -5.25
C GLU A 203 12.36 27.69 -5.61
N ARG A 204 13.51 28.35 -5.77
CA ARG A 204 14.78 27.68 -6.08
C ARG A 204 15.42 27.12 -4.81
N TYR A 205 16.09 26.00 -4.94
CA TYR A 205 16.76 25.32 -3.83
C TYR A 205 18.07 24.68 -4.29
N VAL A 206 18.95 24.39 -3.34
CA VAL A 206 20.07 23.45 -3.53
C VAL A 206 19.76 22.16 -2.81
N MET A 207 20.30 21.04 -3.27
CA MET A 207 20.17 19.79 -2.55
C MET A 207 21.07 19.80 -1.30
N LEU A 208 20.55 19.26 -0.19
CA LEU A 208 21.30 19.18 1.07
C LEU A 208 22.63 18.45 0.91
N GLU A 209 22.61 17.34 0.15
CA GLU A 209 23.80 16.56 -0.15
C GLU A 209 24.86 17.34 -0.92
N ASP A 210 24.46 18.24 -1.83
CA ASP A 210 25.41 19.05 -2.59
C ASP A 210 26.02 20.15 -1.70
N LEU A 211 25.22 20.78 -0.86
CA LEU A 211 25.69 21.77 0.10
C LEU A 211 26.66 21.14 1.13
N VAL A 212 26.33 19.94 1.62
CA VAL A 212 27.21 19.20 2.54
C VAL A 212 28.50 18.83 1.86
N ARG A 213 28.45 18.35 0.59
CA ARG A 213 29.64 17.99 -0.20
C ARG A 213 30.59 19.18 -0.38
N GLU A 214 30.05 20.36 -0.67
CA GLU A 214 30.85 21.60 -0.84
C GLU A 214 31.56 21.99 0.45
N CYS A 215 30.88 21.85 1.59
CA CYS A 215 31.40 22.28 2.89
C CYS A 215 32.09 21.16 3.68
N ILE A 216 32.14 19.94 3.17
CA ILE A 216 32.56 18.74 3.94
C ILE A 216 33.97 18.85 4.50
N GLY A 217 34.86 19.59 3.83
CA GLY A 217 36.24 19.80 4.32
C GLY A 217 36.31 20.46 5.71
N SER A 218 35.31 21.27 6.08
CA SER A 218 35.27 21.90 7.40
C SER A 218 34.97 20.92 8.52
N VAL A 219 34.40 19.74 8.20
CA VAL A 219 34.09 18.66 9.17
C VAL A 219 35.35 17.87 9.55
N PHE A 220 36.41 17.93 8.74
CA PHE A 220 37.64 17.16 8.91
C PHE A 220 38.90 18.07 8.99
N PRO A 221 39.04 18.85 10.05
CA PRO A 221 40.18 19.72 10.24
C PRO A 221 41.48 18.88 10.37
N GLY A 222 42.52 19.24 9.63
CA GLY A 222 43.79 18.51 9.62
C GLY A 222 43.89 17.39 8.57
N GLU A 223 42.83 17.14 7.83
CA GLU A 223 42.81 16.15 6.75
C GLU A 223 42.44 16.80 5.41
N THR A 224 42.87 16.19 4.33
CA THR A 224 42.50 16.60 2.96
C THR A 224 41.42 15.67 2.40
N VAL A 225 40.28 16.22 2.01
CA VAL A 225 39.23 15.46 1.33
C VAL A 225 39.71 15.14 -0.09
N LEU A 226 39.88 13.86 -0.38
CA LEU A 226 40.29 13.38 -1.72
C LEU A 226 39.08 13.21 -2.64
N SER A 227 38.01 12.65 -2.08
CA SER A 227 36.77 12.45 -2.81
C SER A 227 35.57 12.29 -1.83
N ALA A 228 34.37 12.58 -2.32
CA ALA A 228 33.13 12.36 -1.58
C ALA A 228 32.02 11.84 -2.52
N ALA A 229 31.23 10.89 -2.04
CA ALA A 229 30.14 10.33 -2.82
C ALA A 229 28.92 10.06 -1.91
N VAL A 230 27.73 10.37 -2.43
CA VAL A 230 26.47 10.03 -1.76
C VAL A 230 26.08 8.59 -2.07
N PHE A 231 25.67 7.88 -1.05
CA PHE A 231 25.18 6.52 -1.18
C PHE A 231 24.03 6.24 -0.20
N ARG A 232 23.33 5.11 -0.40
CA ARG A 232 22.20 4.69 0.41
C ARG A 232 22.17 3.18 0.53
N VAL A 233 21.94 2.69 1.74
CA VAL A 233 21.86 1.26 2.05
C VAL A 233 20.42 0.86 2.32
N THR A 234 19.95 -0.20 1.68
CA THR A 234 18.70 -0.87 2.06
C THR A 234 19.04 -2.21 2.71
N ARG A 235 18.55 -2.43 3.94
CA ARG A 235 18.79 -3.65 4.70
C ARG A 235 17.58 -4.58 4.69
N ASN A 236 17.82 -5.86 4.96
CA ASN A 236 16.74 -6.86 5.08
C ASN A 236 15.80 -6.51 6.25
N GLY A 237 14.54 -6.26 5.96
CA GLY A 237 13.48 -6.00 6.96
C GLY A 237 12.61 -7.22 7.27
N ASP A 238 12.86 -8.37 6.65
CA ASP A 238 12.03 -9.58 6.78
C ASP A 238 12.59 -10.54 7.85
N ILE A 239 12.92 -10.01 9.03
CA ILE A 239 13.31 -10.81 10.19
C ILE A 239 12.01 -11.28 10.86
N ALA A 240 11.86 -12.59 10.99
CA ALA A 240 10.69 -13.21 11.61
C ALA A 240 10.74 -13.12 13.13
N VAL A 241 9.59 -12.88 13.75
CA VAL A 241 9.38 -13.00 15.20
C VAL A 241 9.32 -14.50 15.55
N GLN A 242 10.05 -14.93 16.58
CA GLN A 242 10.03 -16.32 17.07
C GLN A 242 8.89 -16.53 18.06
N GLU A 243 7.65 -16.53 17.58
CA GLU A 243 6.43 -16.57 18.42
C GLU A 243 6.26 -17.85 19.25
N GLU A 244 6.91 -18.95 18.87
CA GLU A 244 6.75 -20.23 19.56
C GLU A 244 7.34 -20.18 20.97
N ASP A 245 8.43 -19.42 21.16
CA ASP A 245 9.17 -19.30 22.41
C ASP A 245 8.88 -17.99 23.18
N ALA A 246 8.17 -17.03 22.55
CA ALA A 246 7.89 -15.73 23.17
C ALA A 246 6.93 -15.83 24.35
N LEU A 247 7.37 -15.40 25.53
CA LEU A 247 6.53 -15.22 26.73
C LEU A 247 5.64 -13.97 26.58
N ASP A 248 6.18 -12.90 26.01
CA ASP A 248 5.48 -11.67 25.64
C ASP A 248 5.80 -11.30 24.17
N LEU A 249 4.76 -11.12 23.37
CA LEU A 249 4.89 -10.75 21.94
C LEU A 249 5.41 -9.31 21.77
N ALA A 250 5.19 -8.44 22.74
CA ALA A 250 5.65 -7.06 22.71
C ALA A 250 7.17 -6.97 22.87
N ASP A 251 7.73 -7.68 23.85
CA ASP A 251 9.17 -7.74 24.10
C ASP A 251 9.93 -8.32 22.89
N GLU A 252 9.43 -9.43 22.34
CA GLU A 252 9.99 -10.06 21.14
C GLU A 252 9.97 -9.12 19.93
N MET A 253 8.93 -8.28 19.83
CA MET A 253 8.84 -7.30 18.73
C MET A 253 9.91 -6.21 18.86
N GLU A 254 10.23 -5.77 20.08
CA GLU A 254 11.31 -4.80 20.30
C GLU A 254 12.68 -5.38 19.89
N GLU A 255 12.96 -6.64 20.25
CA GLU A 255 14.19 -7.34 19.83
C GLU A 255 14.31 -7.44 18.31
N VAL A 256 13.24 -7.76 17.61
CA VAL A 256 13.21 -7.81 16.12
C VAL A 256 13.49 -6.43 15.53
N LEU A 257 12.95 -5.36 16.11
CA LEU A 257 13.22 -3.99 15.65
C LEU A 257 14.70 -3.61 15.80
N VAL A 258 15.36 -4.06 16.87
CA VAL A 258 16.82 -3.89 17.07
C VAL A 258 17.60 -4.73 16.06
N ALA A 259 17.26 -6.01 15.88
CA ALA A 259 17.96 -6.92 14.97
C ALA A 259 17.92 -6.44 13.50
N ARG A 260 16.84 -5.78 13.08
CA ARG A 260 16.75 -5.19 11.72
C ARG A 260 17.81 -4.14 11.42
N LYS A 261 18.31 -3.43 12.43
CA LYS A 261 19.35 -2.40 12.24
C LYS A 261 20.69 -3.00 11.80
N PHE A 262 20.95 -4.25 12.15
CA PHE A 262 22.19 -4.97 11.88
C PHE A 262 22.05 -6.01 10.76
N SER A 263 20.93 -6.05 10.07
CA SER A 263 20.67 -7.04 9.03
C SER A 263 21.51 -6.80 7.76
N GLU A 264 21.62 -7.83 6.91
CA GLU A 264 22.41 -7.78 5.68
C GLU A 264 21.95 -6.67 4.71
N CYS A 265 22.90 -6.11 3.97
CA CYS A 265 22.64 -5.20 2.85
C CYS A 265 21.97 -5.96 1.71
N VAL A 266 20.78 -5.53 1.30
CA VAL A 266 20.03 -6.12 0.17
C VAL A 266 20.10 -5.25 -1.08
N ARG A 267 20.42 -3.97 -0.92
CA ARG A 267 20.67 -3.01 -2.01
C ARG A 267 21.59 -1.89 -1.53
N LEU A 268 22.59 -1.59 -2.33
CA LEU A 268 23.39 -0.39 -2.25
C LEU A 268 23.06 0.48 -3.47
N GLU A 269 22.64 1.70 -3.24
CA GLU A 269 22.50 2.75 -4.24
C GLU A 269 23.65 3.74 -4.05
N ILE A 270 24.38 4.04 -5.11
CA ILE A 270 25.55 4.94 -5.07
C ILE A 270 25.55 5.87 -6.28
N GLU A 271 26.02 7.09 -6.11
CA GLU A 271 26.18 8.01 -7.23
C GLU A 271 27.14 7.45 -8.27
N SER A 272 26.73 7.45 -9.54
CA SER A 272 27.56 6.98 -10.65
C SER A 272 28.81 7.84 -10.89
N SER A 273 28.89 9.03 -10.31
CA SER A 273 30.04 9.94 -10.29
C SER A 273 31.10 9.57 -9.25
N ALA A 274 30.83 8.62 -8.35
CA ALA A 274 31.74 8.19 -7.30
C ALA A 274 33.05 7.65 -7.92
N PRO A 275 34.25 8.15 -7.52
CA PRO A 275 35.51 7.58 -7.95
C PRO A 275 35.63 6.10 -7.58
N VAL A 276 36.18 5.29 -8.50
CA VAL A 276 36.30 3.84 -8.34
C VAL A 276 36.87 3.40 -6.98
N PRO A 277 37.96 4.03 -6.44
CA PRO A 277 38.51 3.64 -5.15
C PRO A 277 37.48 3.81 -3.99
N LEU A 278 36.80 4.95 -3.94
CA LEU A 278 35.78 5.22 -2.93
C LEU A 278 34.56 4.30 -3.09
N HIS A 279 34.14 4.09 -4.36
CA HIS A 279 33.04 3.18 -4.66
C HIS A 279 33.29 1.76 -4.15
N ASP A 280 34.49 1.20 -4.45
CA ASP A 280 34.86 -0.16 -4.01
C ASP A 280 34.99 -0.23 -2.48
N ARG A 281 35.49 0.82 -1.82
CA ARG A 281 35.54 0.89 -0.35
C ARG A 281 34.15 0.93 0.27
N ILE A 282 33.21 1.72 -0.29
CA ILE A 282 31.82 1.75 0.18
C ILE A 282 31.17 0.37 0.05
N MET A 283 31.35 -0.32 -1.09
CA MET A 283 30.84 -1.68 -1.26
C MET A 283 31.37 -2.64 -0.17
N LEU A 284 32.66 -2.56 0.14
CA LEU A 284 33.29 -3.38 1.18
C LEU A 284 32.71 -3.05 2.58
N ILE A 285 32.62 -1.77 2.93
CA ILE A 285 32.10 -1.29 4.23
C ILE A 285 30.67 -1.79 4.47
N VAL A 286 29.81 -1.75 3.46
CA VAL A 286 28.41 -2.17 3.63
C VAL A 286 28.18 -3.66 3.39
N GLY A 287 29.21 -4.40 2.97
CA GLY A 287 29.12 -5.82 2.63
C GLY A 287 28.28 -6.12 1.39
N ALA A 288 28.24 -5.20 0.43
CA ALA A 288 27.49 -5.35 -0.81
C ALA A 288 28.39 -5.89 -1.94
N GLY A 289 27.86 -6.83 -2.72
CA GLY A 289 28.47 -7.27 -3.97
C GLY A 289 27.95 -6.47 -5.16
N LYS A 290 28.54 -6.72 -6.35
CA LYS A 290 28.08 -6.10 -7.62
C LYS A 290 26.61 -6.39 -7.93
N ALA A 291 26.08 -7.51 -7.47
CA ALA A 291 24.69 -7.89 -7.70
C ALA A 291 23.69 -7.03 -6.87
N GLU A 292 24.12 -6.54 -5.74
CA GLU A 292 23.35 -5.70 -4.82
C GLU A 292 23.56 -4.20 -5.09
N THR A 293 24.58 -3.80 -5.88
CA THR A 293 24.94 -2.39 -6.13
C THR A 293 24.27 -1.83 -7.38
N TYR A 294 23.74 -0.62 -7.27
CA TYR A 294 23.10 0.16 -8.34
C TYR A 294 23.73 1.55 -8.42
N ASP A 295 24.38 1.83 -9.57
CA ASP A 295 25.00 3.13 -9.85
C ASP A 295 23.94 4.06 -10.45
N LEU A 296 23.69 5.20 -9.80
CA LEU A 296 22.59 6.11 -10.13
C LEU A 296 23.13 7.49 -10.52
N LYS A 297 22.51 8.11 -11.52
CA LYS A 297 22.90 9.46 -11.98
C LYS A 297 22.53 10.59 -10.99
N GLY A 298 21.86 10.23 -9.86
CA GLY A 298 21.36 11.19 -8.87
C GLY A 298 20.13 12.00 -9.33
N PRO A 299 19.47 12.73 -8.43
CA PRO A 299 19.65 12.59 -6.98
C PRO A 299 19.20 11.21 -6.51
N LEU A 300 19.84 10.64 -5.49
CA LEU A 300 19.40 9.39 -4.89
C LEU A 300 18.06 9.61 -4.20
N MET A 301 17.36 8.51 -3.83
CA MET A 301 16.13 8.55 -2.99
C MET A 301 15.01 9.44 -3.60
N LEU A 302 14.61 9.13 -4.84
CA LEU A 302 13.51 9.84 -5.52
C LEU A 302 12.20 9.84 -4.74
N SER A 303 12.03 8.94 -3.75
CA SER A 303 10.88 8.92 -2.83
C SER A 303 10.69 10.23 -2.04
N ASP A 304 11.76 10.99 -1.76
CA ASP A 304 11.70 12.25 -1.01
C ASP A 304 10.98 13.37 -1.78
N PHE A 305 10.91 13.27 -3.09
CA PHE A 305 10.13 14.20 -3.89
C PHE A 305 8.62 14.11 -3.64
N MET A 306 8.16 13.10 -2.88
CA MET A 306 6.77 13.00 -2.42
C MET A 306 6.34 14.24 -1.61
N GLU A 307 7.22 14.78 -0.77
CA GLU A 307 6.93 15.97 0.02
C GLU A 307 6.58 17.17 -0.87
N MET A 308 7.29 17.35 -1.98
CA MET A 308 7.04 18.43 -2.94
C MET A 308 5.64 18.32 -3.56
N ALA A 309 5.17 17.11 -3.83
CA ALA A 309 3.84 16.88 -4.38
C ALA A 309 2.72 17.27 -3.39
N PHE A 310 2.99 17.23 -2.08
CA PHE A 310 2.04 17.58 -1.03
C PHE A 310 2.27 18.96 -0.41
N ALA A 311 3.40 19.62 -0.69
CA ALA A 311 3.70 20.95 -0.16
C ALA A 311 2.60 21.96 -0.51
N PRO A 312 2.28 22.93 0.35
CA PRO A 312 1.39 24.02 0.02
C PRO A 312 1.88 24.83 -1.18
N GLY A 313 0.98 25.45 -1.91
CA GLY A 313 1.33 26.21 -3.12
C GLY A 313 1.33 25.33 -4.39
N ASN A 314 1.59 25.96 -5.53
CA ASN A 314 1.65 25.29 -6.83
C ASN A 314 0.41 24.45 -7.20
N ASP A 315 -0.77 24.90 -6.77
CA ASP A 315 -2.04 24.15 -6.94
C ASP A 315 -2.38 23.93 -8.41
N GLN A 316 -1.91 24.80 -9.32
CA GLN A 316 -2.04 24.64 -10.77
C GLN A 316 -1.27 23.43 -11.32
N LEU A 317 -0.26 22.93 -10.59
CA LEU A 317 0.54 21.76 -10.93
C LEU A 317 0.04 20.48 -10.27
N LYS A 318 -1.10 20.53 -9.57
CA LYS A 318 -1.73 19.41 -8.84
C LYS A 318 -3.10 19.09 -9.41
N VAL A 319 -3.56 17.88 -9.15
CA VAL A 319 -4.96 17.53 -9.39
C VAL A 319 -5.84 18.12 -8.29
N GLU A 320 -6.99 18.70 -8.68
CA GLU A 320 -7.99 19.20 -7.73
C GLU A 320 -8.29 18.17 -6.63
N GLN A 321 -8.26 18.61 -5.38
CA GLN A 321 -8.57 17.73 -4.26
C GLN A 321 -10.04 17.31 -4.28
N TRP A 322 -10.27 16.03 -4.07
CA TRP A 322 -11.60 15.48 -3.96
C TRP A 322 -12.09 15.54 -2.51
N SER A 323 -13.28 16.08 -2.32
CA SER A 323 -14.00 15.99 -1.06
C SER A 323 -15.02 14.85 -1.11
N PRO A 324 -14.86 13.81 -0.28
CA PRO A 324 -15.82 12.69 -0.22
C PRO A 324 -17.25 13.18 0.00
N GLN A 325 -18.19 12.67 -0.77
CA GLN A 325 -19.58 13.10 -0.73
C GLN A 325 -20.37 12.40 0.39
N PRO A 326 -21.38 13.02 0.99
CA PRO A 326 -22.31 12.33 1.88
C PRO A 326 -22.98 11.16 1.17
N SER A 327 -23.15 10.02 1.87
CA SER A 327 -23.87 8.90 1.31
C SER A 327 -25.38 9.17 1.28
N PRO A 328 -26.07 8.89 0.17
CA PRO A 328 -27.52 9.02 0.10
C PRO A 328 -28.26 8.03 1.02
N ALA A 329 -27.57 6.95 1.44
CA ALA A 329 -28.13 5.95 2.35
C ALA A 329 -28.12 6.36 3.83
N VAL A 330 -27.50 7.52 4.16
CA VAL A 330 -27.36 7.98 5.56
C VAL A 330 -28.05 9.31 5.74
N ASP A 331 -29.03 9.36 6.64
CA ASP A 331 -29.63 10.61 7.11
C ASP A 331 -28.79 11.17 8.27
N PRO A 332 -28.20 12.38 8.15
CA PRO A 332 -27.44 12.97 9.24
C PRO A 332 -28.30 13.43 10.43
N ALA A 333 -29.61 13.58 10.26
CA ALA A 333 -30.53 14.05 11.29
C ALA A 333 -30.91 12.98 12.32
N VAL A 334 -30.70 11.70 11.99
CA VAL A 334 -31.02 10.58 12.88
C VAL A 334 -29.75 9.81 13.26
N SER A 335 -29.83 9.02 14.32
CA SER A 335 -28.67 8.22 14.77
C SER A 335 -28.20 7.25 13.69
N ILE A 336 -26.92 6.87 13.77
CA ILE A 336 -26.39 5.84 12.86
C ILE A 336 -27.09 4.48 13.07
N PHE A 337 -27.51 4.18 14.29
CA PHE A 337 -28.27 2.96 14.62
C PHE A 337 -29.61 2.91 13.93
N GLU A 338 -30.32 4.04 13.91
CA GLU A 338 -31.60 4.16 13.21
C GLU A 338 -31.40 4.05 11.69
N ASN A 339 -30.38 4.69 11.14
CA ASN A 339 -30.02 4.55 9.73
C ASN A 339 -29.81 3.09 9.35
N ILE A 340 -29.02 2.33 10.13
CA ILE A 340 -28.72 0.91 9.87
C ILE A 340 -29.98 0.04 10.10
N ALA A 341 -30.82 0.39 11.06
CA ALA A 341 -32.07 -0.34 11.34
C ALA A 341 -33.10 -0.22 10.21
N ASN A 342 -33.09 0.92 9.49
CA ASN A 342 -33.95 1.16 8.34
C ASN A 342 -33.45 0.48 7.06
N GLY A 343 -32.20 0.01 7.01
CA GLY A 343 -31.65 -0.75 5.91
C GLY A 343 -30.12 -0.79 5.93
N ASP A 344 -29.58 -1.82 5.30
CA ASP A 344 -28.14 -1.98 5.17
C ASP A 344 -27.50 -0.79 4.41
N ILE A 345 -26.34 -0.33 4.87
CA ILE A 345 -25.63 0.80 4.28
C ILE A 345 -24.35 0.28 3.59
N LEU A 346 -24.23 0.55 2.29
CA LEU A 346 -23.04 0.28 1.51
C LEU A 346 -22.37 1.60 1.14
N LEU A 347 -21.11 1.77 1.54
CA LEU A 347 -20.31 2.95 1.22
C LEU A 347 -19.16 2.59 0.28
N ASN A 348 -18.89 3.46 -0.68
CA ASN A 348 -17.80 3.31 -1.65
C ASN A 348 -16.77 4.43 -1.48
N HIS A 349 -15.73 4.17 -0.69
CA HIS A 349 -14.64 5.11 -0.45
C HIS A 349 -13.68 5.20 -1.66
N PRO A 350 -13.00 6.33 -1.88
CA PRO A 350 -13.11 7.63 -1.23
C PRO A 350 -14.23 8.51 -1.80
N TYR A 351 -15.07 7.98 -2.70
CA TYR A 351 -16.12 8.75 -3.37
C TYR A 351 -17.18 9.19 -2.39
N GLU A 352 -17.52 8.32 -1.45
CA GLU A 352 -18.39 8.61 -0.31
C GLU A 352 -17.58 8.69 0.98
N SER A 353 -18.09 9.51 1.91
CA SER A 353 -17.46 9.80 3.19
C SER A 353 -17.32 8.55 4.07
N PHE A 354 -16.22 8.46 4.80
CA PHE A 354 -15.99 7.47 5.86
C PHE A 354 -16.72 7.85 7.17
N GLU A 355 -17.33 9.04 7.23
CA GLU A 355 -18.00 9.56 8.41
C GLU A 355 -19.04 8.61 9.04
N PRO A 356 -19.89 7.88 8.28
CA PRO A 356 -20.82 6.94 8.90
C PRO A 356 -20.15 5.81 9.69
N VAL A 357 -18.95 5.40 9.31
CA VAL A 357 -18.17 4.39 10.06
C VAL A 357 -17.61 4.98 11.36
N LEU A 358 -17.17 6.24 11.34
CA LEU A 358 -16.74 6.97 12.54
C LEU A 358 -17.91 7.17 13.49
N ARG A 359 -19.05 7.65 12.99
CA ARG A 359 -20.30 7.82 13.75
C ARG A 359 -20.74 6.53 14.46
N LEU A 360 -20.60 5.36 13.83
CA LEU A 360 -20.95 4.09 14.47
C LEU A 360 -20.21 3.90 15.80
N VAL A 361 -18.92 4.22 15.84
CA VAL A 361 -18.10 4.02 17.05
C VAL A 361 -18.26 5.18 18.03
N GLU A 362 -18.37 6.41 17.54
CA GLU A 362 -18.53 7.61 18.36
C GLU A 362 -19.90 7.65 19.04
N GLU A 363 -20.98 7.41 18.28
CA GLU A 363 -22.34 7.33 18.85
C GLU A 363 -22.45 6.14 19.81
N ALA A 364 -21.80 4.99 19.49
CA ALA A 364 -21.74 3.86 20.40
C ALA A 364 -21.02 4.19 21.73
N ALA A 365 -20.03 5.07 21.71
CA ALA A 365 -19.35 5.48 22.92
C ALA A 365 -20.24 6.35 23.83
N GLU A 366 -21.14 7.13 23.26
CA GLU A 366 -22.02 8.08 23.96
C GLU A 366 -23.38 7.48 24.37
N ASP A 367 -23.94 6.58 23.57
CA ASP A 367 -25.27 6.00 23.75
C ASP A 367 -25.34 5.10 25.02
N PRO A 368 -26.17 5.43 26.01
CA PRO A 368 -26.27 4.67 27.26
C PRO A 368 -26.81 3.24 27.06
N ASP A 369 -27.53 2.97 25.98
CA ASP A 369 -28.05 1.65 25.65
C ASP A 369 -26.99 0.72 25.03
N VAL A 370 -25.85 1.25 24.58
CA VAL A 370 -24.73 0.44 24.11
C VAL A 370 -23.99 -0.15 25.31
N ILE A 371 -23.88 -1.48 25.33
CA ILE A 371 -23.25 -2.23 26.41
C ILE A 371 -21.87 -2.78 26.06
N ALA A 372 -21.62 -3.06 24.77
CA ALA A 372 -20.31 -3.58 24.34
C ALA A 372 -19.93 -3.10 22.95
N ILE A 373 -18.62 -2.89 22.76
CA ILE A 373 -18.00 -2.61 21.46
C ILE A 373 -16.82 -3.57 21.28
N LYS A 374 -16.77 -4.28 20.15
CA LYS A 374 -15.65 -5.14 19.78
C LYS A 374 -15.09 -4.70 18.43
N GLN A 375 -13.78 -4.44 18.36
CA GLN A 375 -13.13 -3.81 17.22
C GLN A 375 -11.83 -4.52 16.88
N VAL A 376 -11.55 -4.73 15.58
CA VAL A 376 -10.23 -5.12 15.09
C VAL A 376 -9.48 -3.89 14.62
N LEU A 377 -8.25 -3.69 15.08
CA LEU A 377 -7.36 -2.58 14.71
C LEU A 377 -6.07 -3.16 14.08
N TYR A 378 -5.74 -2.68 12.89
CA TYR A 378 -4.54 -3.11 12.14
C TYR A 378 -3.57 -1.95 11.88
N ARG A 379 -4.05 -0.89 11.24
CA ARG A 379 -3.34 0.38 10.99
C ARG A 379 -4.30 1.51 11.24
N THR A 380 -4.05 2.27 12.30
CA THR A 380 -4.86 3.44 12.67
C THR A 380 -4.15 4.74 12.29
N ALA A 381 -4.91 5.82 12.14
CA ALA A 381 -4.34 7.15 11.98
C ALA A 381 -3.57 7.57 13.25
N ARG A 382 -2.65 8.52 13.12
CA ARG A 382 -1.87 9.02 14.28
C ARG A 382 -2.80 9.58 15.37
N ASN A 383 -3.80 10.38 14.97
CA ASN A 383 -4.83 10.93 15.85
C ASN A 383 -6.20 10.33 15.45
N SER A 384 -6.39 9.03 15.71
CA SER A 384 -7.59 8.30 15.28
C SER A 384 -8.80 8.61 16.17
N ARG A 385 -9.87 9.08 15.55
CA ARG A 385 -11.18 9.29 16.19
C ARG A 385 -11.77 7.98 16.71
N ILE A 386 -11.53 6.87 16.02
CA ILE A 386 -11.98 5.53 16.47
C ILE A 386 -11.29 5.15 17.77
N VAL A 387 -9.96 5.31 17.88
CA VAL A 387 -9.23 5.03 19.12
C VAL A 387 -9.74 5.90 20.27
N ALA A 388 -9.97 7.19 20.02
CA ALA A 388 -10.51 8.12 21.02
C ALA A 388 -11.93 7.69 21.48
N ALA A 389 -12.81 7.28 20.56
CA ALA A 389 -14.13 6.81 20.87
C ALA A 389 -14.14 5.50 21.70
N LEU A 390 -13.24 4.55 21.36
CA LEU A 390 -13.10 3.30 22.14
C LEU A 390 -12.64 3.57 23.59
N LYS A 391 -11.71 4.52 23.77
CA LYS A 391 -11.28 4.95 25.10
C LYS A 391 -12.45 5.56 25.89
N LYS A 392 -13.15 6.52 25.28
CA LYS A 392 -14.33 7.16 25.88
C LYS A 392 -15.39 6.15 26.29
N ALA A 393 -15.65 5.14 25.43
CA ALA A 393 -16.61 4.07 25.74
C ALA A 393 -16.17 3.25 26.96
N ALA A 394 -14.91 2.87 27.08
CA ALA A 394 -14.38 2.12 28.23
C ALA A 394 -14.43 2.94 29.53
N GLU A 395 -14.01 4.21 29.48
CA GLU A 395 -14.08 5.16 30.59
C GLU A 395 -15.54 5.40 31.05
N SER A 396 -16.53 5.26 30.15
CA SER A 396 -17.96 5.33 30.46
C SER A 396 -18.54 3.99 31.00
N GLY A 397 -17.69 2.99 31.26
CA GLY A 397 -18.08 1.70 31.86
C GLY A 397 -18.63 0.67 30.87
N LYS A 398 -18.52 0.89 29.56
CA LYS A 398 -18.91 -0.09 28.54
C LYS A 398 -17.87 -1.20 28.38
N GLN A 399 -18.30 -2.39 27.99
CA GLN A 399 -17.37 -3.49 27.67
C GLN A 399 -16.72 -3.24 26.30
N VAL A 400 -15.45 -2.82 26.28
CA VAL A 400 -14.73 -2.57 25.05
C VAL A 400 -13.63 -3.60 24.88
N THR A 401 -13.63 -4.33 23.75
CA THR A 401 -12.57 -5.28 23.37
C THR A 401 -11.94 -4.81 22.06
N ALA A 402 -10.65 -4.56 22.09
CA ALA A 402 -9.85 -4.22 20.89
C ALA A 402 -8.85 -5.33 20.59
N LEU A 403 -8.96 -5.94 19.42
CA LEU A 403 -7.93 -6.83 18.91
C LEU A 403 -6.94 -6.00 18.07
N VAL A 404 -5.74 -5.82 18.60
CA VAL A 404 -4.67 -5.03 17.98
C VAL A 404 -3.63 -5.95 17.35
N GLU A 405 -3.39 -5.78 16.05
CA GLU A 405 -2.38 -6.55 15.33
C GLU A 405 -1.01 -5.86 15.43
N LEU A 406 -0.10 -6.40 16.21
CA LEU A 406 1.25 -5.85 16.40
C LEU A 406 2.15 -6.05 15.17
N LYS A 407 1.94 -7.11 14.39
CA LYS A 407 2.76 -7.45 13.21
C LYS A 407 2.39 -6.65 11.96
N ALA A 408 1.84 -5.43 12.13
CA ALA A 408 1.62 -4.53 11.02
C ALA A 408 2.98 -3.96 10.57
N ARG A 409 3.58 -4.57 9.54
CA ARG A 409 4.94 -4.29 9.07
C ARG A 409 5.20 -2.79 8.92
N PHE A 410 6.27 -2.30 9.55
CA PHE A 410 6.69 -0.89 9.66
C PHE A 410 5.79 0.01 10.54
N ASP A 411 4.73 -0.53 11.12
CA ASP A 411 3.86 0.16 12.09
C ASP A 411 3.90 -0.52 13.48
N GLU A 412 4.83 -1.46 13.68
CA GLU A 412 4.89 -2.29 14.89
C GLU A 412 5.00 -1.44 16.16
N ALA A 413 5.97 -0.53 16.21
CA ALA A 413 6.18 0.36 17.39
C ALA A 413 4.94 1.24 17.66
N ARG A 414 4.33 1.80 16.60
CA ARG A 414 3.13 2.60 16.74
C ARG A 414 1.93 1.80 17.24
N ASN A 415 1.75 0.58 16.75
CA ASN A 415 0.65 -0.28 17.18
C ASN A 415 0.82 -0.73 18.63
N LEU A 416 2.06 -0.94 19.09
CA LEU A 416 2.37 -1.23 20.48
C LEU A 416 1.98 -0.04 21.39
N GLU A 417 2.45 1.17 21.06
CA GLU A 417 2.10 2.40 21.78
C GLU A 417 0.58 2.60 21.89
N LYS A 418 -0.15 2.38 20.79
CA LYS A 418 -1.62 2.50 20.75
C LYS A 418 -2.32 1.43 21.58
N ALA A 419 -1.79 0.22 21.60
CA ALA A 419 -2.34 -0.87 22.42
C ALA A 419 -2.21 -0.55 23.90
N GLU A 420 -1.07 -0.04 24.34
CA GLU A 420 -0.86 0.43 25.73
C GLU A 420 -1.78 1.60 26.10
N GLU A 421 -1.94 2.59 25.19
CA GLU A 421 -2.85 3.71 25.38
C GLU A 421 -4.30 3.23 25.64
N LEU A 422 -4.79 2.29 24.82
CA LEU A 422 -6.11 1.69 24.98
C LEU A 422 -6.23 0.93 26.31
N GLN A 423 -5.22 0.14 26.67
CA GLN A 423 -5.24 -0.67 27.88
C GLN A 423 -5.30 0.20 29.15
N ARG A 424 -4.53 1.32 29.18
CA ARG A 424 -4.56 2.29 30.29
C ARG A 424 -5.94 2.94 30.49
N SER A 425 -6.75 3.02 29.42
CA SER A 425 -8.12 3.56 29.47
C SER A 425 -9.19 2.50 29.81
N GLY A 426 -8.79 1.27 30.20
CA GLY A 426 -9.70 0.20 30.58
C GLY A 426 -10.24 -0.63 29.40
N VAL A 427 -9.74 -0.45 28.18
CA VAL A 427 -10.10 -1.33 27.05
C VAL A 427 -9.41 -2.68 27.23
N GLN A 428 -10.16 -3.76 27.02
CA GLN A 428 -9.62 -5.12 26.96
C GLN A 428 -8.86 -5.28 25.63
N VAL A 429 -7.54 -5.18 25.66
CA VAL A 429 -6.70 -5.35 24.49
C VAL A 429 -6.28 -6.82 24.32
N VAL A 430 -6.41 -7.33 23.11
CA VAL A 430 -5.93 -8.66 22.69
C VAL A 430 -4.90 -8.47 21.60
N TYR A 431 -3.68 -8.97 21.83
CA TYR A 431 -2.57 -8.87 20.89
C TYR A 431 -2.62 -10.01 19.86
N GLY A 432 -3.28 -9.76 18.73
CA GLY A 432 -3.35 -10.70 17.61
C GLY A 432 -3.82 -12.11 17.96
N VAL A 433 -3.54 -13.04 17.06
CA VAL A 433 -3.78 -14.49 17.24
C VAL A 433 -2.45 -15.23 17.03
N LYS A 434 -2.00 -16.03 18.01
CA LYS A 434 -0.73 -16.77 17.94
C LYS A 434 -0.66 -17.62 16.66
N GLY A 435 0.43 -17.50 15.92
CA GLY A 435 0.67 -18.23 14.67
C GLY A 435 -0.10 -17.68 13.45
N LEU A 436 -1.03 -16.73 13.63
CA LEU A 436 -1.77 -16.10 12.54
C LEU A 436 -1.62 -14.58 12.61
N LYS A 437 -1.76 -13.92 11.46
CA LYS A 437 -1.80 -12.47 11.37
C LYS A 437 -3.25 -12.01 11.18
N THR A 438 -3.76 -11.13 12.05
CA THR A 438 -5.13 -10.64 11.96
C THR A 438 -5.23 -9.49 10.96
N HIS A 439 -6.07 -9.66 9.93
CA HIS A 439 -6.26 -8.66 8.89
C HIS A 439 -7.73 -8.39 8.56
N ALA A 440 -8.67 -9.02 9.26
CA ALA A 440 -10.10 -8.75 9.15
C ALA A 440 -10.43 -7.29 9.51
N LYS A 441 -11.47 -6.71 8.88
CA LYS A 441 -11.98 -5.37 9.17
C LYS A 441 -13.42 -5.52 9.61
N ILE A 442 -13.61 -5.54 10.93
CA ILE A 442 -14.89 -5.76 11.58
C ILE A 442 -15.00 -4.93 12.84
N CYS A 443 -16.16 -4.30 13.02
CA CYS A 443 -16.62 -3.71 14.27
C CYS A 443 -17.98 -4.31 14.63
N LEU A 444 -18.18 -4.64 15.90
CA LEU A 444 -19.44 -5.11 16.46
C LEU A 444 -19.84 -4.21 17.62
N VAL A 445 -21.01 -3.61 17.55
CA VAL A 445 -21.64 -2.86 18.62
C VAL A 445 -22.86 -3.66 19.11
N VAL A 446 -22.96 -3.86 20.42
CA VAL A 446 -24.12 -4.53 21.07
C VAL A 446 -24.91 -3.49 21.84
N ARG A 447 -26.16 -3.27 21.42
CA ARG A 447 -27.09 -2.27 21.96
C ARG A 447 -28.30 -2.94 22.54
N ARG A 448 -28.81 -2.41 23.64
CA ARG A 448 -30.09 -2.84 24.23
C ARG A 448 -31.23 -2.08 23.57
N GLU A 449 -32.22 -2.81 23.03
CA GLU A 449 -33.40 -2.23 22.40
C GLU A 449 -34.63 -3.03 22.84
N GLN A 450 -35.61 -2.35 23.41
CA GLN A 450 -36.87 -2.95 23.87
C GLN A 450 -36.66 -4.21 24.74
N GLY A 451 -35.65 -4.20 25.61
CA GLY A 451 -35.30 -5.31 26.49
C GLY A 451 -34.52 -6.45 25.87
N MET A 452 -34.20 -6.39 24.56
CA MET A 452 -33.38 -7.35 23.82
C MET A 452 -32.06 -6.76 23.42
N LEU A 453 -31.09 -7.62 23.02
CA LEU A 453 -29.80 -7.21 22.52
C LEU A 453 -29.80 -7.25 21.00
N ARG A 454 -29.58 -6.11 20.39
CA ARG A 454 -29.37 -5.96 18.94
C ARG A 454 -27.92 -5.76 18.64
N ARG A 455 -27.45 -6.31 17.52
CA ARG A 455 -26.04 -6.24 17.06
C ARG A 455 -25.98 -5.39 15.82
N TYR A 456 -25.10 -4.40 15.86
CA TYR A 456 -24.78 -3.54 14.73
C TYR A 456 -23.35 -3.84 14.29
N CYS A 457 -23.19 -4.18 13.03
CA CYS A 457 -21.90 -4.60 12.49
C CYS A 457 -21.44 -3.66 11.39
N HIS A 458 -20.15 -3.39 11.38
CA HIS A 458 -19.46 -2.87 10.21
C HIS A 458 -18.48 -3.93 9.72
N PHE A 459 -18.51 -4.18 8.41
CA PHE A 459 -17.53 -4.99 7.68
C PHE A 459 -16.89 -4.14 6.60
N GLY A 460 -15.56 -4.23 6.44
CA GLY A 460 -14.84 -3.43 5.47
C GLY A 460 -13.83 -4.21 4.66
N THR A 461 -13.51 -3.71 3.47
CA THR A 461 -12.35 -4.16 2.69
C THR A 461 -11.08 -3.41 3.11
N GLY A 462 -11.22 -2.18 3.62
CA GLY A 462 -10.16 -1.27 4.04
C GLY A 462 -9.98 -1.14 5.54
N ASN A 463 -8.84 -0.63 5.95
CA ASN A 463 -8.50 -0.42 7.36
C ASN A 463 -9.33 0.70 8.00
N TYR A 464 -9.46 0.67 9.33
CA TYR A 464 -10.03 1.76 10.12
C TYR A 464 -9.04 2.93 10.25
N ASN A 465 -8.90 3.69 9.15
CA ASN A 465 -7.95 4.79 9.07
C ASN A 465 -8.54 5.91 8.22
N GLU A 466 -8.85 7.03 8.85
CA GLU A 466 -9.54 8.19 8.30
C GLU A 466 -8.72 8.89 7.18
N VAL A 467 -7.41 8.73 7.21
CA VAL A 467 -6.50 9.32 6.21
C VAL A 467 -6.50 8.46 4.96
N THR A 468 -6.28 7.13 5.10
CA THR A 468 -6.24 6.23 3.95
C THR A 468 -7.60 6.06 3.29
N ALA A 469 -8.70 6.22 4.03
CA ALA A 469 -10.06 6.20 3.48
C ALA A 469 -10.34 7.33 2.47
N LYS A 470 -9.49 8.36 2.41
CA LYS A 470 -9.58 9.46 1.42
C LYS A 470 -8.78 9.19 0.14
N ILE A 471 -7.92 8.19 0.13
CA ILE A 471 -6.98 7.91 -0.98
C ILE A 471 -7.00 6.45 -1.45
N TYR A 472 -7.70 5.54 -0.75
CA TYR A 472 -7.89 4.14 -1.12
C TYR A 472 -9.33 3.90 -1.54
N THR A 473 -9.54 3.11 -2.60
CA THR A 473 -10.89 2.64 -2.93
C THR A 473 -11.21 1.42 -2.08
N ASP A 474 -12.23 1.55 -1.24
CA ASP A 474 -12.68 0.49 -0.34
C ASP A 474 -14.20 0.47 -0.22
N ILE A 475 -14.73 -0.66 0.22
CA ILE A 475 -16.15 -0.83 0.51
C ILE A 475 -16.33 -0.99 2.01
N SER A 476 -17.28 -0.24 2.57
CA SER A 476 -17.82 -0.43 3.91
C SER A 476 -19.27 -0.92 3.85
N TYR A 477 -19.60 -1.91 4.66
CA TYR A 477 -20.94 -2.48 4.77
C TYR A 477 -21.37 -2.47 6.22
N LEU A 478 -22.43 -1.69 6.52
CA LEU A 478 -23.02 -1.59 7.86
C LEU A 478 -24.39 -2.28 7.84
N THR A 479 -24.63 -3.15 8.82
CA THR A 479 -25.84 -3.97 8.89
C THR A 479 -26.19 -4.33 10.33
N CYS A 480 -27.45 -4.60 10.57
CA CYS A 480 -27.93 -5.21 11.79
C CYS A 480 -28.64 -6.57 11.53
N ASP A 481 -28.30 -7.24 10.43
CA ASP A 481 -28.77 -8.61 10.14
C ASP A 481 -28.40 -9.55 11.29
N ASP A 482 -29.40 -10.26 11.84
CA ASP A 482 -29.24 -11.10 13.02
C ASP A 482 -28.23 -12.23 12.82
N GLN A 483 -28.15 -12.82 11.62
CA GLN A 483 -27.22 -13.92 11.33
C GLN A 483 -25.78 -13.42 11.20
N LEU A 484 -25.58 -12.29 10.50
CA LEU A 484 -24.27 -11.64 10.42
C LEU A 484 -23.82 -11.14 11.79
N GLY A 485 -24.74 -10.59 12.61
CA GLY A 485 -24.46 -10.16 13.97
C GLY A 485 -24.09 -11.32 14.91
N ALA A 486 -24.78 -12.46 14.78
CA ALA A 486 -24.43 -13.68 15.52
C ALA A 486 -23.06 -14.22 15.11
N ASP A 487 -22.79 -14.27 13.81
CA ASP A 487 -21.52 -14.70 13.27
C ASP A 487 -20.36 -13.74 13.66
N ALA A 488 -20.61 -12.42 13.70
CA ALA A 488 -19.65 -11.44 14.20
C ALA A 488 -19.30 -11.69 15.67
N SER A 489 -20.29 -11.98 16.51
CA SER A 489 -20.05 -12.37 17.91
C SER A 489 -19.22 -13.65 18.02
N GLN A 490 -19.56 -14.65 17.19
CA GLN A 490 -18.84 -15.91 17.09
C GLN A 490 -17.37 -15.68 16.64
N PHE A 491 -17.16 -14.81 15.64
CA PHE A 491 -15.82 -14.44 15.17
C PHE A 491 -14.98 -13.86 16.29
N PHE A 492 -15.48 -12.87 17.03
CA PHE A 492 -14.73 -12.30 18.14
C PHE A 492 -14.43 -13.35 19.23
N ASN A 493 -15.39 -14.17 19.62
CA ASN A 493 -15.16 -15.23 20.60
C ASN A 493 -14.09 -16.23 20.14
N SER A 494 -14.00 -16.48 18.83
CA SER A 494 -12.99 -17.39 18.28
C SER A 494 -11.57 -16.83 18.33
N VAL A 495 -11.43 -15.54 17.98
CA VAL A 495 -10.12 -14.91 17.93
C VAL A 495 -9.59 -14.52 19.31
N THR A 496 -10.49 -14.20 20.26
CA THR A 496 -10.12 -13.87 21.65
C THR A 496 -10.00 -15.10 22.54
N GLY A 497 -10.90 -16.08 22.40
CA GLY A 497 -10.97 -17.29 23.23
C GLY A 497 -10.30 -18.53 22.63
N ARG A 498 -9.69 -18.44 21.44
CA ARG A 498 -9.06 -19.56 20.70
C ARG A 498 -9.94 -20.82 20.57
N THR A 499 -11.24 -20.60 20.37
CA THR A 499 -12.21 -21.69 20.26
C THR A 499 -12.11 -22.37 18.90
N LYS A 500 -11.89 -23.67 18.84
CA LYS A 500 -11.71 -24.42 17.58
C LYS A 500 -13.03 -24.82 16.89
N LEU A 501 -14.12 -24.97 17.63
CA LEU A 501 -15.42 -25.40 17.11
C LEU A 501 -16.30 -24.17 16.81
N MET A 502 -16.35 -23.79 15.53
CA MET A 502 -17.11 -22.65 15.06
C MET A 502 -18.07 -23.05 13.95
N ARG A 503 -19.34 -22.66 14.08
CA ARG A 503 -20.34 -22.81 13.03
C ARG A 503 -20.79 -21.42 12.61
N PHE A 504 -20.27 -20.93 11.49
CA PHE A 504 -20.74 -19.70 10.85
C PHE A 504 -21.93 -20.01 9.94
N ARG A 505 -22.88 -19.08 9.86
CA ARG A 505 -24.07 -19.18 9.02
C ARG A 505 -23.87 -18.45 7.68
N LYS A 506 -23.30 -17.26 7.73
CA LYS A 506 -23.12 -16.37 6.58
C LYS A 506 -21.67 -15.92 6.38
N LEU A 507 -20.89 -15.76 7.46
CA LEU A 507 -19.49 -15.33 7.36
C LEU A 507 -18.58 -16.50 7.01
N TYR A 508 -17.57 -16.20 6.19
CA TYR A 508 -16.53 -17.16 5.81
C TYR A 508 -15.17 -16.65 6.26
N PRO A 509 -14.72 -16.97 7.48
CA PRO A 509 -13.40 -16.61 7.96
C PRO A 509 -12.29 -17.45 7.34
N SER A 510 -11.12 -16.84 7.16
CA SER A 510 -9.86 -17.51 6.89
C SER A 510 -9.11 -17.72 8.22
N PRO A 511 -8.34 -18.83 8.37
CA PRO A 511 -8.07 -19.89 7.40
C PRO A 511 -9.13 -21.01 7.34
N ALA A 512 -10.20 -20.92 8.15
CA ALA A 512 -11.10 -22.04 8.39
C ALA A 512 -12.03 -22.38 7.22
N LEU A 513 -12.66 -21.38 6.57
CA LEU A 513 -13.78 -21.61 5.65
C LEU A 513 -13.62 -20.92 4.29
N MET A 514 -12.93 -19.80 4.21
CA MET A 514 -12.98 -18.92 3.04
C MET A 514 -12.47 -19.62 1.77
N LYS A 515 -11.30 -20.26 1.82
CA LYS A 515 -10.69 -20.92 0.66
C LYS A 515 -11.57 -22.04 0.11
N ALA A 516 -12.06 -22.89 0.99
CA ALA A 516 -12.96 -24.00 0.60
C ALA A 516 -14.24 -23.47 -0.05
N ARG A 517 -14.82 -22.40 0.50
CA ARG A 517 -16.04 -21.77 -0.07
C ARG A 517 -15.78 -21.14 -1.42
N LEU A 518 -14.65 -20.48 -1.63
CA LEU A 518 -14.28 -19.91 -2.93
C LEU A 518 -14.15 -21.00 -3.99
N ILE A 519 -13.45 -22.11 -3.68
CA ILE A 519 -13.29 -23.24 -4.58
C ILE A 519 -14.66 -23.84 -4.92
N GLU A 520 -15.52 -24.06 -3.90
CA GLU A 520 -16.89 -24.58 -4.10
C GLU A 520 -17.69 -23.68 -5.08
N LEU A 521 -17.63 -22.36 -4.91
CA LEU A 521 -18.33 -21.42 -5.78
C LEU A 521 -17.79 -21.46 -7.22
N ILE A 522 -16.47 -21.52 -7.39
CA ILE A 522 -15.83 -21.61 -8.71
C ILE A 522 -16.20 -22.92 -9.41
N GLU A 523 -16.10 -24.05 -8.70
CA GLU A 523 -16.46 -25.37 -9.26
C GLU A 523 -17.97 -25.48 -9.55
N GLY A 524 -18.80 -24.84 -8.73
CA GLY A 524 -20.25 -24.73 -8.99
C GLY A 524 -20.56 -24.01 -10.29
N GLU A 525 -19.83 -22.94 -10.64
CA GLU A 525 -19.95 -22.29 -11.95
C GLU A 525 -19.45 -23.20 -13.08
N ALA A 526 -18.34 -23.91 -12.86
CA ALA A 526 -17.83 -24.88 -13.85
C ALA A 526 -18.84 -25.98 -14.16
N GLU A 527 -19.52 -26.50 -13.14
CA GLU A 527 -20.54 -27.54 -13.34
C GLU A 527 -21.75 -27.03 -14.12
N ARG A 528 -22.23 -25.80 -13.81
CA ARG A 528 -23.31 -25.16 -14.59
C ARG A 528 -22.91 -24.95 -16.05
N ALA A 529 -21.69 -24.49 -16.30
CA ALA A 529 -21.19 -24.34 -17.67
C ALA A 529 -21.18 -25.67 -18.43
N ARG A 530 -20.78 -26.79 -17.79
CA ARG A 530 -20.83 -28.14 -18.39
C ARG A 530 -22.26 -28.58 -18.73
N GLN A 531 -23.23 -28.12 -17.94
CA GLN A 531 -24.67 -28.37 -18.17
C GLN A 531 -25.27 -27.42 -19.22
N GLY A 532 -24.48 -26.50 -19.79
CA GLY A 532 -24.95 -25.52 -20.77
C GLY A 532 -25.70 -24.33 -20.15
N GLU A 533 -25.66 -24.18 -18.83
CA GLU A 533 -26.28 -23.04 -18.14
C GLU A 533 -25.37 -21.82 -18.16
N PRO A 534 -25.95 -20.60 -18.07
CA PRO A 534 -25.14 -19.38 -17.89
C PRO A 534 -24.26 -19.43 -16.64
N ALA A 535 -22.97 -19.26 -16.81
CA ALA A 535 -22.00 -19.30 -15.73
C ALA A 535 -20.99 -18.15 -15.88
N ARG A 536 -20.80 -17.39 -14.81
CA ARG A 536 -19.91 -16.23 -14.82
C ARG A 536 -19.27 -15.98 -13.46
N ILE A 537 -17.97 -15.66 -13.48
CA ILE A 537 -17.19 -15.20 -12.34
C ILE A 537 -16.65 -13.81 -12.67
N SER A 538 -16.88 -12.85 -11.78
CA SER A 538 -16.25 -11.52 -11.86
C SER A 538 -15.67 -11.19 -10.49
N ALA A 539 -14.37 -10.83 -10.44
CA ALA A 539 -13.73 -10.52 -9.18
C ALA A 539 -12.78 -9.30 -9.29
N LYS A 540 -12.75 -8.50 -8.22
CA LYS A 540 -11.79 -7.42 -8.02
C LYS A 540 -10.98 -7.73 -6.77
N MET A 541 -9.64 -7.60 -6.86
CA MET A 541 -8.71 -7.85 -5.76
C MET A 541 -7.37 -7.15 -5.99
N ASN A 542 -6.50 -7.14 -4.97
CA ASN A 542 -5.16 -6.61 -5.16
C ASN A 542 -4.18 -7.65 -5.71
N SER A 543 -4.35 -8.91 -5.35
CA SER A 543 -3.40 -9.97 -5.74
C SER A 543 -4.08 -11.32 -5.93
N LEU A 544 -3.61 -12.07 -6.92
CA LEU A 544 -4.00 -13.44 -7.24
C LEU A 544 -2.75 -14.33 -7.30
N GLN A 545 -2.57 -15.24 -6.32
CA GLN A 545 -1.35 -16.07 -6.21
C GLN A 545 -1.60 -17.46 -5.64
N ASP A 546 -2.79 -17.75 -5.10
CA ASP A 546 -3.10 -19.09 -4.56
C ASP A 546 -3.26 -20.11 -5.68
N VAL A 547 -2.46 -21.18 -5.64
CA VAL A 547 -2.42 -22.21 -6.70
C VAL A 547 -3.75 -22.93 -6.83
N GLU A 548 -4.37 -23.33 -5.73
CA GLU A 548 -5.64 -24.07 -5.76
C GLU A 548 -6.77 -23.24 -6.38
N ILE A 549 -6.80 -21.93 -6.07
CA ILE A 549 -7.76 -20.99 -6.67
C ILE A 549 -7.47 -20.79 -8.17
N ILE A 550 -6.19 -20.61 -8.56
CA ILE A 550 -5.82 -20.44 -9.98
C ILE A 550 -6.18 -21.70 -10.77
N ASP A 551 -5.91 -22.88 -10.24
CA ASP A 551 -6.25 -24.14 -10.90
C ASP A 551 -7.77 -24.34 -11.02
N ALA A 552 -8.54 -23.95 -9.99
CA ALA A 552 -10.01 -23.97 -10.06
C ALA A 552 -10.53 -23.01 -11.14
N LEU A 553 -9.95 -21.81 -11.27
CA LEU A 553 -10.27 -20.84 -12.33
C LEU A 553 -9.95 -21.40 -13.73
N TYR A 554 -8.82 -22.10 -13.88
CA TYR A 554 -8.48 -22.74 -15.14
C TYR A 554 -9.50 -23.83 -15.51
N ARG A 555 -9.85 -24.72 -14.56
CA ARG A 555 -10.89 -25.75 -14.78
C ARG A 555 -12.25 -25.12 -15.13
N ALA A 556 -12.61 -24.04 -14.48
CA ALA A 556 -13.85 -23.31 -14.77
C ALA A 556 -13.84 -22.69 -16.18
N ALA A 557 -12.73 -22.06 -16.58
CA ALA A 557 -12.59 -21.55 -17.94
C ALA A 557 -12.63 -22.68 -19.00
N ASP A 558 -11.96 -23.82 -18.73
CA ASP A 558 -12.00 -24.99 -19.61
C ASP A 558 -13.42 -25.59 -19.72
N ALA A 559 -14.24 -25.47 -18.66
CA ALA A 559 -15.65 -25.84 -18.69
C ALA A 559 -16.54 -24.84 -19.46
N GLY A 560 -16.05 -23.65 -19.79
CA GLY A 560 -16.79 -22.64 -20.56
C GLY A 560 -17.28 -21.43 -19.75
N VAL A 561 -16.91 -21.29 -18.47
CA VAL A 561 -17.29 -20.14 -17.63
C VAL A 561 -16.70 -18.84 -18.18
N ASP A 562 -17.48 -17.76 -18.19
CA ASP A 562 -16.98 -16.43 -18.49
C ASP A 562 -16.31 -15.82 -17.24
N ILE A 563 -14.98 -15.58 -17.31
CA ILE A 563 -14.19 -15.11 -16.17
C ILE A 563 -13.56 -13.76 -16.47
N GLU A 564 -13.89 -12.76 -15.65
CA GLU A 564 -13.30 -11.43 -15.69
C GLU A 564 -12.71 -11.06 -14.31
N LEU A 565 -11.43 -10.75 -14.27
CA LEU A 565 -10.70 -10.43 -13.05
C LEU A 565 -10.08 -9.02 -13.14
N ASN A 566 -10.28 -8.20 -12.12
CA ASN A 566 -9.54 -6.95 -11.92
C ASN A 566 -8.51 -7.18 -10.82
N VAL A 567 -7.23 -7.34 -11.21
CA VAL A 567 -6.11 -7.61 -10.30
C VAL A 567 -5.14 -6.45 -10.38
N ARG A 568 -5.13 -5.59 -9.35
CA ARG A 568 -4.29 -4.39 -9.35
C ARG A 568 -2.79 -4.69 -9.38
N GLY A 569 -2.33 -5.59 -8.53
CA GLY A 569 -0.91 -5.87 -8.28
C GLY A 569 -0.47 -7.22 -8.83
N ILE A 570 -0.07 -8.13 -7.93
CA ILE A 570 0.44 -9.46 -8.26
C ILE A 570 -0.64 -10.31 -8.94
N CYS A 571 -0.33 -10.85 -10.10
CA CYS A 571 -1.14 -11.84 -10.80
C CYS A 571 -0.25 -13.01 -11.23
N CYS A 572 -0.34 -14.13 -10.52
CA CYS A 572 0.39 -15.34 -10.89
C CYS A 572 -0.36 -16.21 -11.90
N LEU A 573 -1.65 -15.88 -12.18
CA LEU A 573 -2.42 -16.53 -13.23
C LEU A 573 -1.88 -16.11 -14.60
N LYS A 574 -1.56 -17.09 -15.44
CA LYS A 574 -1.18 -16.86 -16.82
C LYS A 574 -2.42 -16.72 -17.69
N THR A 575 -2.57 -15.57 -18.30
CA THR A 575 -3.64 -15.30 -19.27
C THR A 575 -3.34 -16.00 -20.61
N GLY A 576 -4.33 -16.09 -21.47
CA GLY A 576 -4.17 -16.68 -22.80
C GLY A 576 -5.34 -17.60 -23.15
N PRO A 577 -5.42 -18.05 -24.40
CA PRO A 577 -6.49 -18.93 -24.83
C PRO A 577 -6.38 -20.30 -24.16
N ARG A 578 -7.52 -20.79 -23.63
CA ARG A 578 -7.68 -22.13 -23.10
C ARG A 578 -7.98 -23.12 -24.25
N PRO A 579 -7.90 -24.44 -24.04
CA PRO A 579 -8.15 -25.44 -25.08
C PRO A 579 -9.50 -25.29 -25.79
N ASN A 580 -10.53 -24.79 -25.11
CA ASN A 580 -11.85 -24.51 -25.67
C ASN A 580 -11.98 -23.13 -26.32
N GLY A 581 -10.89 -22.37 -26.48
CA GLY A 581 -10.86 -21.03 -27.03
C GLY A 581 -11.31 -19.90 -26.07
N LYS A 582 -11.75 -20.22 -24.85
CA LYS A 582 -12.04 -19.21 -23.82
C LYS A 582 -10.76 -18.53 -23.36
N VAL A 583 -10.89 -17.28 -22.93
CA VAL A 583 -9.80 -16.49 -22.36
C VAL A 583 -10.25 -15.96 -21.00
N ILE A 584 -9.45 -16.17 -19.97
CA ILE A 584 -9.64 -15.47 -18.70
C ILE A 584 -9.17 -14.03 -18.91
N ARG A 585 -10.10 -13.09 -18.86
CA ARG A 585 -9.80 -11.67 -18.99
C ARG A 585 -9.28 -11.14 -17.66
N VAL A 586 -8.04 -10.65 -17.65
CA VAL A 586 -7.46 -10.00 -16.46
C VAL A 586 -7.10 -8.55 -16.83
N VAL A 587 -7.63 -7.61 -16.05
CA VAL A 587 -7.31 -6.19 -16.16
C VAL A 587 -6.72 -5.68 -14.86
N SER A 588 -5.89 -4.63 -14.96
CA SER A 588 -5.33 -3.91 -13.83
C SER A 588 -5.61 -2.43 -14.00
N ILE A 589 -6.02 -1.75 -12.93
CA ILE A 589 -6.24 -0.31 -12.92
C ILE A 589 -5.30 0.30 -11.90
N VAL A 590 -4.45 1.23 -12.37
CA VAL A 590 -3.66 2.15 -11.56
C VAL A 590 -4.12 3.56 -11.92
N ASP A 591 -4.61 4.30 -10.94
CA ASP A 591 -5.16 5.63 -11.14
C ASP A 591 -4.89 6.49 -9.89
N ARG A 592 -5.54 7.65 -9.77
CA ARG A 592 -5.41 8.62 -8.69
C ARG A 592 -5.51 7.99 -7.30
N TYR A 593 -6.52 7.13 -7.10
CA TYR A 593 -6.74 6.41 -5.85
C TYR A 593 -6.23 4.98 -5.96
N LEU A 594 -5.70 4.47 -4.86
CA LEU A 594 -5.24 3.08 -4.81
C LEU A 594 -6.45 2.13 -4.85
N GLU A 595 -6.55 1.33 -5.91
CA GLU A 595 -7.58 0.31 -6.06
C GLU A 595 -7.36 -0.81 -5.04
N HIS A 596 -8.14 -0.83 -3.95
CA HIS A 596 -7.89 -1.68 -2.78
C HIS A 596 -9.04 -2.62 -2.43
N ALA A 597 -10.27 -2.31 -2.83
CA ALA A 597 -11.45 -3.13 -2.54
C ALA A 597 -11.32 -4.56 -3.08
N ARG A 598 -11.87 -5.54 -2.34
CA ARG A 598 -12.05 -6.91 -2.79
C ARG A 598 -13.54 -7.20 -2.88
N ILE A 599 -13.97 -7.54 -4.11
CA ILE A 599 -15.37 -7.79 -4.45
C ILE A 599 -15.42 -9.04 -5.31
N PHE A 600 -16.24 -10.03 -4.93
CA PHE A 600 -16.35 -11.29 -5.66
C PHE A 600 -17.79 -11.55 -6.05
N PHE A 601 -18.02 -11.90 -7.30
CA PHE A 601 -19.33 -12.21 -7.87
C PHE A 601 -19.31 -13.55 -8.56
N PHE A 602 -20.35 -14.36 -8.28
CA PHE A 602 -20.65 -15.64 -8.91
C PHE A 602 -22.09 -15.62 -9.40
N HIS A 603 -22.35 -16.05 -10.65
CA HIS A 603 -23.68 -16.02 -11.27
C HIS A 603 -24.66 -16.98 -10.58
N HIS A 604 -24.19 -18.14 -10.16
CA HIS A 604 -24.88 -19.12 -9.31
C HIS A 604 -26.31 -19.43 -9.78
N GLY A 605 -26.46 -19.74 -11.10
CA GLY A 605 -27.75 -20.11 -11.69
C GLY A 605 -28.81 -18.98 -11.59
N GLY A 606 -28.38 -17.71 -11.58
CA GLY A 606 -29.26 -16.54 -11.44
C GLY A 606 -29.49 -16.11 -9.99
N ASN A 607 -29.18 -16.95 -8.99
CA ASN A 607 -29.19 -16.58 -7.57
C ASN A 607 -27.81 -15.99 -7.17
N HIS A 608 -27.55 -14.79 -7.67
CA HIS A 608 -26.25 -14.14 -7.60
C HIS A 608 -25.65 -14.13 -6.21
N GLN A 609 -24.42 -14.64 -6.10
CA GLN A 609 -23.62 -14.58 -4.88
C GLN A 609 -22.61 -13.44 -4.99
N LEU A 610 -22.69 -12.48 -4.08
CA LEU A 610 -21.86 -11.29 -4.08
C LEU A 610 -21.24 -11.07 -2.71
N PHE A 611 -19.92 -10.88 -2.68
CA PHE A 611 -19.16 -10.78 -1.45
C PHE A 611 -18.23 -9.58 -1.47
N ILE A 612 -17.98 -9.00 -0.29
CA ILE A 612 -16.79 -8.21 0.00
C ILE A 612 -15.83 -9.03 0.86
N ALA A 613 -14.54 -8.76 0.74
CA ALA A 613 -13.55 -9.48 1.54
C ALA A 613 -12.40 -8.59 2.01
N SER A 614 -11.80 -8.96 3.13
CA SER A 614 -10.52 -8.38 3.57
C SER A 614 -9.32 -9.08 2.91
N ALA A 615 -9.50 -10.29 2.39
CA ALA A 615 -8.49 -11.14 1.77
C ALA A 615 -8.37 -10.93 0.27
N ASP A 616 -7.13 -10.97 -0.22
CA ASP A 616 -6.82 -11.29 -1.61
C ASP A 616 -6.77 -12.82 -1.82
N TRP A 617 -6.83 -13.28 -3.06
CA TRP A 617 -6.68 -14.70 -3.40
C TRP A 617 -5.20 -15.12 -3.40
N MET A 618 -4.62 -15.09 -2.22
CA MET A 618 -3.23 -15.45 -1.94
C MET A 618 -3.16 -16.50 -0.85
N THR A 619 -2.31 -17.52 -1.01
CA THR A 619 -2.09 -18.58 -0.01
C THR A 619 -1.85 -18.01 1.38
N ARG A 620 -1.04 -16.97 1.49
CA ARG A 620 -0.79 -16.28 2.77
C ARG A 620 -2.06 -15.71 3.41
N ASN A 621 -2.98 -15.12 2.62
CA ASN A 621 -4.22 -14.56 3.15
C ASN A 621 -5.20 -15.68 3.52
N LEU A 622 -5.29 -16.72 2.71
CA LEU A 622 -6.26 -17.79 2.85
C LEU A 622 -5.87 -18.83 3.91
N ASP A 623 -4.56 -19.04 4.16
CA ASP A 623 -4.05 -20.10 5.03
C ASP A 623 -3.32 -19.61 6.28
N LYS A 624 -2.80 -18.35 6.29
CA LYS A 624 -1.91 -17.82 7.33
C LYS A 624 -2.41 -16.53 7.98
N ARG A 625 -3.65 -16.10 7.66
CA ARG A 625 -4.24 -14.88 8.22
C ARG A 625 -5.66 -15.11 8.68
N VAL A 626 -6.06 -14.30 9.67
CA VAL A 626 -7.46 -14.14 10.06
C VAL A 626 -8.07 -13.06 9.18
N GLU A 627 -8.89 -13.46 8.22
CA GLU A 627 -9.59 -12.62 7.26
C GLU A 627 -11.09 -12.90 7.26
N LEU A 628 -11.89 -12.07 6.63
CA LEU A 628 -13.33 -12.29 6.47
C LEU A 628 -13.77 -12.10 5.01
N MET A 629 -14.64 -13.00 4.54
CA MET A 629 -15.47 -12.82 3.36
C MET A 629 -16.93 -12.76 3.80
N VAL A 630 -17.63 -11.71 3.39
CA VAL A 630 -18.95 -11.31 3.88
C VAL A 630 -19.91 -11.22 2.70
N PRO A 631 -21.04 -11.94 2.69
CA PRO A 631 -22.07 -11.79 1.68
C PRO A 631 -22.78 -10.43 1.83
N VAL A 632 -22.98 -9.73 0.72
CA VAL A 632 -23.73 -8.48 0.70
C VAL A 632 -25.15 -8.75 0.25
N ILE A 633 -26.08 -8.56 1.18
CA ILE A 633 -27.52 -8.71 0.93
C ILE A 633 -27.98 -7.51 0.06
N ASN A 634 -28.81 -7.74 -0.95
CA ASN A 634 -29.26 -6.68 -1.89
C ASN A 634 -28.13 -5.93 -2.62
N GLY A 635 -27.07 -6.64 -3.01
CA GLY A 635 -25.83 -6.12 -3.55
C GLY A 635 -25.88 -5.48 -4.97
N ARG A 636 -27.02 -5.00 -5.48
CA ARG A 636 -27.16 -4.41 -6.83
C ARG A 636 -26.14 -3.28 -7.07
N ARG A 637 -25.97 -2.40 -6.08
CA ARG A 637 -25.00 -1.30 -6.16
C ARG A 637 -23.57 -1.81 -6.20
N LEU A 638 -23.22 -2.78 -5.38
CA LEU A 638 -21.90 -3.39 -5.35
C LEU A 638 -21.58 -4.07 -6.69
N LYS A 639 -22.58 -4.75 -7.29
CA LYS A 639 -22.45 -5.35 -8.62
C LYS A 639 -22.20 -4.29 -9.72
N SER A 640 -22.90 -3.15 -9.64
CA SER A 640 -22.68 -2.03 -10.57
C SER A 640 -21.27 -1.45 -10.46
N ILE A 641 -20.73 -1.32 -9.24
CA ILE A 641 -19.33 -0.88 -9.00
C ILE A 641 -18.34 -1.88 -9.62
N LEU A 642 -18.56 -3.18 -9.38
CA LEU A 642 -17.72 -4.23 -9.95
C LEU A 642 -17.75 -4.24 -11.48
N ASP A 643 -18.94 -4.15 -12.08
CA ASP A 643 -19.09 -4.13 -13.55
C ASP A 643 -18.44 -2.89 -14.19
N ALA A 644 -18.46 -1.76 -13.48
CA ALA A 644 -17.80 -0.54 -13.93
C ALA A 644 -16.28 -0.71 -14.06
N CYS A 645 -15.65 -1.55 -13.22
CA CYS A 645 -14.21 -1.83 -13.30
C CYS A 645 -13.80 -2.42 -14.64
N PHE A 646 -14.64 -3.26 -15.26
CA PHE A 646 -14.35 -3.92 -16.53
C PHE A 646 -14.67 -3.05 -17.77
N ARG A 647 -15.29 -1.90 -17.54
CA ARG A 647 -15.61 -0.93 -18.61
C ARG A 647 -14.52 0.11 -18.80
N ASP A 648 -13.58 0.23 -17.85
CA ASP A 648 -12.49 1.21 -17.96
C ASP A 648 -11.65 0.94 -19.22
N ASN A 649 -11.51 1.96 -20.05
CA ASN A 649 -10.74 1.93 -21.29
C ASN A 649 -9.80 3.14 -21.42
N VAL A 650 -9.50 3.77 -20.27
CA VAL A 650 -8.60 4.92 -20.17
C VAL A 650 -7.40 4.58 -19.29
N GLN A 651 -7.65 3.94 -18.14
CA GLN A 651 -6.61 3.57 -17.17
C GLN A 651 -6.34 2.06 -17.10
N ALA A 652 -7.31 1.25 -17.54
CA ALA A 652 -7.14 -0.19 -17.50
C ALA A 652 -6.02 -0.67 -18.42
N CYS A 653 -5.19 -1.57 -17.89
CA CYS A 653 -4.23 -2.37 -18.64
C CYS A 653 -4.68 -3.83 -18.67
N SER A 654 -4.62 -4.48 -19.81
CA SER A 654 -4.76 -5.93 -19.94
C SER A 654 -3.45 -6.62 -19.54
N ILE A 655 -3.55 -7.66 -18.73
CA ILE A 655 -2.39 -8.52 -18.38
C ILE A 655 -2.21 -9.54 -19.49
N LEU A 656 -1.00 -9.61 -20.04
CA LEU A 656 -0.62 -10.50 -21.14
C LEU A 656 -0.14 -11.87 -20.63
N PRO A 657 -0.07 -12.90 -21.51
CA PRO A 657 0.35 -14.25 -21.12
C PRO A 657 1.77 -14.36 -20.56
N ASP A 658 2.63 -13.40 -20.88
CA ASP A 658 4.00 -13.30 -20.34
C ASP A 658 4.10 -12.51 -19.02
N GLY A 659 2.96 -12.03 -18.48
CA GLY A 659 2.88 -11.23 -17.26
C GLY A 659 3.10 -9.74 -17.44
N SER A 660 3.50 -9.29 -18.64
CA SER A 660 3.53 -7.88 -18.99
C SER A 660 2.12 -7.30 -19.12
N SER A 661 2.00 -6.03 -19.40
CA SER A 661 0.68 -5.39 -19.55
C SER A 661 0.68 -4.37 -20.69
N GLU A 662 -0.48 -4.20 -21.29
CA GLU A 662 -0.74 -3.16 -22.30
C GLU A 662 -2.03 -2.40 -21.99
N HIS A 663 -2.07 -1.12 -22.33
CA HIS A 663 -3.29 -0.33 -22.19
C HIS A 663 -4.43 -0.90 -23.03
N VAL A 664 -5.63 -0.94 -22.44
CA VAL A 664 -6.84 -1.36 -23.16
C VAL A 664 -7.11 -0.39 -24.31
N VAL A 665 -7.04 -0.90 -25.55
CA VAL A 665 -7.25 -0.09 -26.75
C VAL A 665 -8.75 0.17 -26.96
N ARG A 666 -9.13 1.45 -27.04
CA ARG A 666 -10.50 1.84 -27.35
C ARG A 666 -10.86 1.49 -28.79
N LYS A 667 -12.00 0.83 -28.99
CA LYS A 667 -12.56 0.57 -30.32
C LYS A 667 -13.00 1.88 -30.96
N LYS A 668 -12.95 1.95 -32.31
CA LYS A 668 -13.41 3.13 -33.05
C LYS A 668 -14.88 3.44 -32.71
N GLY A 669 -15.16 4.67 -32.26
CA GLY A 669 -16.49 5.10 -31.82
C GLY A 669 -16.85 4.79 -30.37
N GLN A 670 -16.02 4.04 -29.62
CA GLN A 670 -16.23 3.78 -28.22
C GLN A 670 -15.92 5.04 -27.37
N LYS A 671 -16.88 5.44 -26.52
CA LYS A 671 -16.68 6.56 -25.57
C LYS A 671 -15.60 6.23 -24.53
N ALA A 672 -14.83 7.24 -24.17
CA ALA A 672 -13.88 7.15 -23.06
C ALA A 672 -14.64 6.90 -21.75
N PHE A 673 -14.21 5.89 -21.00
CA PHE A 673 -14.75 5.54 -19.70
C PHE A 673 -13.59 5.31 -18.71
N ARG A 674 -13.43 6.23 -17.76
CA ARG A 674 -12.45 6.14 -16.67
C ARG A 674 -13.22 5.86 -15.38
N LEU A 675 -12.93 4.73 -14.74
CA LEU A 675 -13.66 4.22 -13.58
C LEU A 675 -13.76 5.26 -12.45
N GLN A 676 -12.64 5.78 -11.99
CA GLN A 676 -12.60 6.70 -10.84
C GLN A 676 -13.33 8.02 -11.15
N GLN A 677 -13.24 8.51 -12.38
CA GLN A 677 -13.99 9.69 -12.79
C GLN A 677 -15.51 9.42 -12.87
N TYR A 678 -15.91 8.24 -13.33
CA TYR A 678 -17.31 7.82 -13.33
C TYR A 678 -17.88 7.76 -11.91
N LEU A 679 -17.18 7.08 -10.97
CA LEU A 679 -17.62 6.94 -9.58
C LEU A 679 -17.65 8.30 -8.84
N THR A 680 -16.71 9.19 -9.14
CA THR A 680 -16.71 10.58 -8.65
C THR A 680 -17.98 11.33 -9.08
N LYS A 681 -18.32 11.27 -10.37
CA LYS A 681 -19.53 11.91 -10.91
C LYS A 681 -20.81 11.30 -10.35
N GLU A 682 -20.83 9.97 -10.20
CA GLU A 682 -21.96 9.25 -9.62
C GLU A 682 -22.21 9.66 -8.17
N ALA A 683 -21.16 9.69 -7.33
CA ALA A 683 -21.28 10.12 -5.94
C ALA A 683 -21.81 11.57 -5.81
N ARG A 684 -21.27 12.50 -6.63
CA ARG A 684 -21.80 13.89 -6.67
C ARG A 684 -23.27 13.94 -7.06
N ARG A 685 -23.67 13.18 -8.08
CA ARG A 685 -25.06 13.12 -8.55
C ARG A 685 -25.99 12.61 -7.45
N LEU A 686 -25.65 11.46 -6.86
CA LEU A 686 -26.47 10.83 -5.81
C LEU A 686 -26.61 11.72 -4.57
N ALA A 687 -25.53 12.40 -4.15
CA ALA A 687 -25.60 13.36 -3.04
C ALA A 687 -26.51 14.55 -3.33
N LYS A 688 -26.45 15.12 -4.55
CA LYS A 688 -27.31 16.22 -4.99
C LYS A 688 -28.77 15.81 -5.10
N ASP A 689 -29.04 14.63 -5.65
CA ASP A 689 -30.41 14.12 -5.80
C ASP A 689 -31.04 13.95 -4.41
N LYS A 690 -30.29 13.39 -3.44
CA LYS A 690 -30.78 13.22 -2.06
C LYS A 690 -31.00 14.55 -1.33
N GLU A 691 -30.13 15.51 -1.53
CA GLU A 691 -30.29 16.85 -0.96
C GLU A 691 -31.55 17.55 -1.50
N ARG A 692 -31.85 17.42 -2.78
CA ARG A 692 -33.09 17.94 -3.39
C ARG A 692 -34.33 17.27 -2.80
N GLU A 693 -34.32 15.93 -2.61
CA GLU A 693 -35.41 15.20 -1.97
C GLU A 693 -35.67 15.75 -0.55
N ARG A 694 -34.61 16.00 0.24
CA ARG A 694 -34.73 16.57 1.57
C ARG A 694 -35.32 17.99 1.58
N GLN A 695 -34.86 18.84 0.67
CA GLN A 695 -35.38 20.21 0.54
C GLN A 695 -36.86 20.19 0.16
N GLN A 696 -37.30 19.33 -0.74
CA GLN A 696 -38.70 19.18 -1.11
C GLN A 696 -39.58 18.68 0.04
N MET A 697 -39.06 17.82 0.93
CA MET A 697 -39.79 17.39 2.13
C MET A 697 -39.91 18.48 3.18
N LEU A 698 -39.05 19.49 3.18
CA LEU A 698 -39.04 20.60 4.13
C LEU A 698 -39.87 21.82 3.65
N GLU A 699 -40.27 21.86 2.37
CA GLU A 699 -41.17 22.90 1.87
C GLU A 699 -42.59 22.66 2.39
N PRO A 700 -43.19 23.59 3.17
CA PRO A 700 -44.57 23.42 3.59
C PRO A 700 -45.47 23.46 2.36
N HIS A 701 -46.36 22.46 2.23
CA HIS A 701 -47.41 22.47 1.24
C HIS A 701 -48.21 23.81 1.39
N LYS A 702 -48.09 24.72 0.45
CA LYS A 702 -49.03 25.84 0.34
C LYS A 702 -50.40 25.21 0.03
N PRO A 703 -51.45 25.48 0.83
CA PRO A 703 -52.78 25.06 0.47
C PRO A 703 -53.08 25.66 -0.92
N HIS A 704 -53.59 24.85 -1.83
CA HIS A 704 -54.17 25.36 -3.05
C HIS A 704 -55.35 26.29 -2.68
N GLU A 705 -55.24 27.60 -2.96
CA GLU A 705 -56.38 28.53 -2.95
C GLU A 705 -57.39 28.17 -4.02
#